data_41760939de14081c407606c0000a492e
#
_entry.id   41760939de14081c407606c0000a492e
#
_cell.length_a   1.000
_cell.length_b   1.000
_cell.length_c   1.000
_cell.angle_alpha   90.00
_cell.angle_beta   90.00
_cell.angle_gamma   90.00
#
_symmetry.space_group_name_H-M   'P 1'
#
loop_
_entity.id
_entity.type
_entity.pdbx_description
1 polymer ?
#
loop_
_entity_poly.entity_id
_entity_poly.type
_entity_poly.pdbx_seq_one_letter_code
_entity_poly.pdbx_strand_id
1 'polypeptide(L)'
;MKRKIYASILLFAMLVNTFPLWASSHREAPLISNDPLADNTDLYAFRSPDNPDKITIIANYVPMQLPQGGPNYYSFGENIRYEIHIDNNIATPGDDIVYRFTFHKTNEDPTTFFNIRLGKQNLKTTYDLERSMDGGRRFEKIVNDGIVPPPNIGPRSISSPVGLNVADYNTLIDQAITTANTGEKVFCGTADDPFFVDLGGVFDLGDAPRTTGTQPSDGLKCKNVSAIALQIDISTLQKDHKPATDAKNILDPDYVIGVWASASRQKIKTLRKPASDDKSVESFSGEWIQVSRLGMPLTNEVVTPIGKKDLWNSLTPYEDLAHLRTFGNFFYNPELALYMDNTFFGAAIPALTPLRIQRNSLGAFGFGDQQNGLFGLKGSSAVAGTALDDAVFGKLLLPAPNSPRSVDLWPIFNTGVPNLIPYQLATGKSGNPLAAGKPFINNFLPTGGDMLRLNMAVPPTPRNDPNFSALGLVHAAVLGLTDSNYNTNASLQFIPNMDGFPNGRRLEDDVTRIELQAVSGVVLAAIGLWYDDFNGKGSPVTPDLLNVLTYSTGVNHNDTSFKASFPYVQTPWSGLSACCGLAVTSTPTQTAGTMATDETKSTELGLSSPAIFLTAYPNPFVDNNTIRYRVESTSAVIIAVYDLNGQLIKVLVNQTQEAGVYSVQWTPGKIAKGTYFVRAITNGIARQSIRLIKN
;
A
#
# COMPACT_ATOMS: atom_id res chain seq x y z
N MET A 1 12.54 55.97 -16.61
CA MET A 1 11.66 55.16 -15.71
C MET A 1 11.18 53.86 -16.32
N LYS A 2 10.77 53.78 -17.58
CA LYS A 2 10.26 52.52 -18.21
C LYS A 2 11.26 51.36 -18.29
N ARG A 3 12.57 51.62 -18.48
CA ARG A 3 13.61 50.56 -18.52
C ARG A 3 13.90 49.88 -17.16
N LYS A 4 13.67 50.57 -16.03
CA LYS A 4 13.87 50.00 -14.68
C LYS A 4 12.71 49.10 -14.25
N ILE A 5 11.50 49.37 -14.78
CA ILE A 5 10.32 48.55 -14.51
C ILE A 5 10.39 47.17 -15.18
N TYR A 6 10.91 47.12 -16.42
CA TYR A 6 11.11 45.83 -17.12
C TYR A 6 12.21 44.95 -16.51
N ALA A 7 13.28 45.57 -15.99
CA ALA A 7 14.33 44.84 -15.28
C ALA A 7 13.82 44.25 -13.94
N SER A 8 12.95 44.98 -13.23
CA SER A 8 12.36 44.50 -11.98
C SER A 8 11.30 43.42 -12.21
N ILE A 9 10.55 43.47 -13.31
CA ILE A 9 9.57 42.42 -13.68
C ILE A 9 10.34 41.18 -14.19
N LEU A 10 11.43 41.32 -14.93
CA LEU A 10 12.24 40.19 -15.34
C LEU A 10 12.98 39.52 -14.16
N LEU A 11 13.46 40.32 -13.18
CA LEU A 11 14.07 39.79 -11.96
C LEU A 11 13.05 39.11 -11.05
N PHE A 12 11.80 39.60 -10.98
CA PHE A 12 10.74 38.97 -10.24
C PHE A 12 10.22 37.67 -10.92
N ALA A 13 10.21 37.64 -12.26
CA ALA A 13 9.89 36.45 -13.05
C ALA A 13 10.99 35.36 -12.97
N MET A 14 12.25 35.72 -12.71
CA MET A 14 13.34 34.74 -12.49
C MET A 14 13.45 34.22 -11.04
N LEU A 15 12.74 34.85 -10.09
CA LEU A 15 12.73 34.39 -8.69
C LEU A 15 11.57 33.42 -8.36
N VAL A 16 10.73 33.09 -9.36
CA VAL A 16 9.59 32.17 -9.18
C VAL A 16 9.87 30.75 -9.68
N ASN A 17 11.06 30.50 -10.24
CA ASN A 17 11.39 29.15 -10.71
C ASN A 17 12.65 28.64 -10.01
N THR A 18 12.50 27.87 -8.95
CA THR A 18 13.28 26.67 -8.59
C THR A 18 12.94 26.23 -7.16
N PHE A 19 11.85 25.55 -6.98
CA PHE A 19 11.77 24.55 -5.91
C PHE A 19 11.55 23.21 -6.59
N PRO A 20 12.48 22.26 -6.47
CA PRO A 20 12.20 20.89 -6.85
C PRO A 20 11.14 20.36 -5.89
N LEU A 21 9.93 20.13 -6.39
CA LEU A 21 8.85 19.46 -5.70
C LEU A 21 9.23 17.97 -5.59
N TRP A 22 9.75 17.58 -4.46
CA TRP A 22 9.94 16.18 -4.09
C TRP A 22 8.69 15.75 -3.34
N ALA A 23 7.74 15.15 -4.02
CA ALA A 23 6.59 14.52 -3.42
C ALA A 23 6.72 13.01 -3.60
N SER A 24 6.78 12.27 -2.49
CA SER A 24 6.74 10.83 -2.48
C SER A 24 5.96 10.41 -1.23
N SER A 25 5.41 9.19 -1.21
CA SER A 25 4.70 8.66 -0.03
C SER A 25 5.58 8.57 1.21
N HIS A 26 6.84 8.84 1.05
CA HIS A 26 7.84 8.97 2.10
C HIS A 26 8.38 10.40 2.02
N ARG A 27 8.47 11.10 3.18
CA ARG A 27 8.85 12.51 3.29
C ARG A 27 7.82 13.47 2.64
N GLU A 28 6.55 13.13 2.75
CA GLU A 28 5.44 13.75 2.01
C GLU A 28 5.13 15.20 2.45
N ALA A 29 5.42 15.57 3.70
CA ALA A 29 5.14 16.89 4.23
C ALA A 29 6.41 17.76 4.33
N PRO A 30 6.32 19.09 4.13
CA PRO A 30 7.48 19.99 4.14
C PRO A 30 8.32 19.93 5.43
N LEU A 31 7.69 19.87 6.60
CA LEU A 31 8.43 19.78 7.87
C LEU A 31 9.03 18.39 8.07
N ILE A 32 8.26 17.34 7.82
CA ILE A 32 8.72 15.97 8.05
C ILE A 32 9.83 15.57 7.07
N SER A 33 9.85 16.12 5.86
CA SER A 33 10.92 15.88 4.90
C SER A 33 12.30 16.32 5.40
N ASN A 34 12.34 17.25 6.37
CA ASN A 34 13.54 17.70 7.05
C ASN A 34 13.83 16.93 8.34
N ASP A 35 12.95 16.04 8.75
CA ASP A 35 13.08 15.21 9.97
C ASP A 35 12.79 13.73 9.69
N PRO A 36 13.58 13.08 8.82
CA PRO A 36 13.29 11.72 8.36
C PRO A 36 13.30 10.68 9.47
N LEU A 37 13.90 10.95 10.63
CA LEU A 37 13.87 10.02 11.76
C LEU A 37 12.50 9.92 12.43
N ALA A 38 11.67 10.96 12.31
CA ALA A 38 10.31 11.01 12.84
C ALA A 38 9.24 10.70 11.78
N ASP A 39 9.65 10.49 10.53
CA ASP A 39 8.75 10.26 9.40
C ASP A 39 8.13 8.88 9.46
N ASN A 40 6.80 8.81 9.63
CA ASN A 40 6.01 7.58 9.59
C ASN A 40 5.57 7.32 8.15
N THR A 41 6.06 6.25 7.56
CA THR A 41 5.94 5.99 6.12
C THR A 41 4.78 5.09 5.76
N ASP A 42 4.54 4.05 6.56
CA ASP A 42 3.52 3.05 6.32
C ASP A 42 2.96 2.48 7.62
N LEU A 43 1.68 2.15 7.57
CA LEU A 43 0.99 1.42 8.61
C LEU A 43 0.26 0.23 7.99
N TYR A 44 0.43 -0.93 8.61
CA TYR A 44 -0.25 -2.17 8.26
C TYR A 44 -0.95 -2.72 9.50
N ALA A 45 -2.15 -3.25 9.33
CA ALA A 45 -2.89 -3.95 10.38
C ALA A 45 -3.70 -5.07 9.74
N PHE A 46 -3.43 -6.30 10.15
CA PHE A 46 -4.07 -7.48 9.59
C PHE A 46 -4.12 -8.62 10.59
N ARG A 47 -5.08 -9.51 10.41
CA ARG A 47 -5.15 -10.75 11.17
C ARG A 47 -4.04 -11.69 10.72
N SER A 48 -3.25 -12.18 11.67
CA SER A 48 -2.02 -12.94 11.39
C SER A 48 -2.34 -14.24 10.64
N PRO A 49 -1.75 -14.49 9.46
CA PRO A 49 -2.11 -15.67 8.66
C PRO A 49 -1.62 -16.99 9.25
N ASP A 50 -0.51 -16.99 9.99
CA ASP A 50 0.04 -18.16 10.67
C ASP A 50 -0.54 -18.36 12.09
N ASN A 51 -1.18 -17.34 12.64
CA ASN A 51 -1.82 -17.39 13.96
C ASN A 51 -3.09 -16.52 13.97
N PRO A 52 -4.25 -17.08 13.52
CA PRO A 52 -5.48 -16.29 13.34
C PRO A 52 -6.11 -15.73 14.63
N ASP A 53 -5.63 -16.09 15.81
CA ASP A 53 -6.07 -15.50 17.06
C ASP A 53 -5.34 -14.20 17.42
N LYS A 54 -4.44 -13.76 16.54
CA LYS A 54 -3.63 -12.56 16.74
C LYS A 54 -3.78 -11.56 15.58
N ILE A 55 -3.62 -10.29 15.93
CA ILE A 55 -3.48 -9.18 14.99
C ILE A 55 -2.01 -8.79 14.93
N THR A 56 -1.52 -8.58 13.73
CA THR A 56 -0.21 -7.97 13.48
C THR A 56 -0.40 -6.52 13.07
N ILE A 57 0.31 -5.60 13.74
CA ILE A 57 0.40 -4.19 13.39
C ILE A 57 1.86 -3.88 13.10
N ILE A 58 2.13 -3.24 11.97
CA ILE A 58 3.48 -2.84 11.56
C ILE A 58 3.43 -1.35 11.24
N ALA A 59 4.25 -0.55 11.94
CA ALA A 59 4.45 0.85 11.65
C ALA A 59 5.89 1.06 11.17
N ASN A 60 6.05 1.62 9.99
CA ASN A 60 7.35 1.88 9.37
C ASN A 60 7.72 3.35 9.53
N TYR A 61 9.00 3.58 9.78
CA TYR A 61 9.60 4.90 9.96
C TYR A 61 10.93 4.99 9.21
N VAL A 62 11.47 6.19 9.10
CA VAL A 62 12.78 6.46 8.51
C VAL A 62 12.85 5.98 7.06
N PRO A 63 12.23 6.72 6.14
CA PRO A 63 12.05 6.32 4.74
C PRO A 63 13.34 6.27 3.94
N MET A 64 13.28 5.55 2.80
CA MET A 64 14.28 5.59 1.73
C MET A 64 15.72 5.35 2.19
N GLN A 65 15.89 4.46 3.16
CA GLN A 65 17.22 4.12 3.64
C GLN A 65 18.02 3.45 2.52
N LEU A 66 19.15 4.06 2.18
CA LEU A 66 20.11 3.46 1.25
C LEU A 66 20.92 2.41 2.01
N PRO A 67 20.97 1.15 1.54
CA PRO A 67 21.75 0.13 2.20
C PRO A 67 23.25 0.45 2.39
N GLN A 68 23.80 1.31 1.51
CA GLN A 68 25.20 1.78 1.57
C GLN A 68 25.40 3.00 2.46
N GLY A 69 24.58 3.22 3.47
CA GLY A 69 24.55 4.46 4.27
C GLY A 69 25.84 4.86 4.97
N GLY A 70 26.89 4.06 4.88
CA GLY A 70 28.20 4.34 5.46
C GLY A 70 28.30 4.03 6.96
N PRO A 71 29.27 4.61 7.70
CA PRO A 71 29.51 4.27 9.10
C PRO A 71 28.33 4.66 10.01
N ASN A 72 27.59 5.71 9.65
CA ASN A 72 26.42 6.18 10.39
C ASN A 72 25.15 5.68 9.71
N TYR A 73 24.90 4.39 9.82
CA TYR A 73 23.70 3.77 9.26
C TYR A 73 22.43 4.31 9.91
N TYR A 74 21.33 4.23 9.15
CA TYR A 74 20.01 4.62 9.62
C TYR A 74 19.60 3.78 10.84
N SER A 75 18.97 4.44 11.81
CA SER A 75 18.43 3.79 13.01
C SER A 75 17.38 4.70 13.64
N PHE A 76 16.53 4.14 14.48
CA PHE A 76 15.55 4.93 15.25
C PHE A 76 16.20 6.08 16.03
N GLY A 77 15.47 7.19 16.18
CA GLY A 77 15.94 8.37 16.91
C GLY A 77 15.72 8.23 18.40
N GLU A 78 16.71 8.66 19.23
CA GLU A 78 16.62 8.62 20.70
C GLU A 78 15.68 9.69 21.29
N ASN A 79 15.50 10.81 20.59
CA ASN A 79 14.67 11.93 21.06
C ASN A 79 13.35 12.00 20.27
N ILE A 80 12.75 10.83 20.06
CA ILE A 80 11.45 10.66 19.40
C ILE A 80 10.66 9.66 20.23
N ARG A 81 9.37 9.91 20.38
CA ARG A 81 8.39 8.89 20.75
C ARG A 81 7.73 8.39 19.50
N TYR A 82 7.78 7.08 19.31
CA TYR A 82 7.04 6.38 18.26
C TYR A 82 5.87 5.70 18.93
N GLU A 83 4.67 5.95 18.46
CA GLU A 83 3.46 5.45 19.12
C GLU A 83 2.54 4.77 18.11
N ILE A 84 1.95 3.65 18.53
CA ILE A 84 0.87 2.95 17.84
C ILE A 84 -0.36 3.08 18.72
N HIS A 85 -1.42 3.60 18.16
CA HIS A 85 -2.65 3.98 18.81
C HIS A 85 -3.79 3.08 18.33
N ILE A 86 -4.67 2.68 19.24
CA ILE A 86 -5.80 1.81 18.93
C ILE A 86 -7.05 2.37 19.61
N ASP A 87 -8.08 2.59 18.79
CA ASP A 87 -9.45 2.86 19.20
C ASP A 87 -10.26 1.57 19.01
N ASN A 88 -10.86 1.06 20.07
CA ASN A 88 -11.67 -0.17 20.04
C ASN A 88 -13.08 0.02 20.61
N ASN A 89 -13.42 1.22 21.07
CA ASN A 89 -14.67 1.46 21.76
C ASN A 89 -15.26 2.84 21.47
N ILE A 90 -16.29 2.91 20.67
CA ILE A 90 -17.00 4.16 20.33
C ILE A 90 -17.59 4.92 21.53
N ALA A 91 -17.69 4.29 22.70
CA ALA A 91 -18.22 4.92 23.92
C ALA A 91 -17.14 5.72 24.66
N THR A 92 -15.86 5.53 24.37
CA THR A 92 -14.74 6.28 24.94
C THR A 92 -14.20 7.28 23.91
N PRO A 93 -13.98 8.54 24.26
CA PRO A 93 -13.37 9.50 23.36
C PRO A 93 -11.85 9.30 23.30
N GLY A 94 -11.30 9.23 22.12
CA GLY A 94 -9.85 9.09 21.90
C GLY A 94 -9.38 7.64 21.86
N ASP A 95 -8.07 7.46 21.95
CA ASP A 95 -7.46 6.12 22.00
C ASP A 95 -7.87 5.35 23.25
N ASP A 96 -8.03 4.04 23.12
CA ASP A 96 -8.22 3.12 24.26
C ASP A 96 -6.90 2.47 24.65
N ILE A 97 -6.08 2.08 23.65
CA ILE A 97 -4.79 1.41 23.86
C ILE A 97 -3.70 2.19 23.15
N VAL A 98 -2.56 2.41 23.81
CA VAL A 98 -1.39 3.05 23.21
C VAL A 98 -0.14 2.24 23.52
N TYR A 99 0.62 1.93 22.50
CA TYR A 99 1.96 1.34 22.58
C TYR A 99 2.99 2.40 22.25
N ARG A 100 3.89 2.71 23.20
CA ARG A 100 4.92 3.73 23.09
C ARG A 100 6.31 3.14 23.09
N PHE A 101 7.09 3.46 22.06
CA PHE A 101 8.48 3.04 21.90
C PHE A 101 9.42 4.21 22.08
N THR A 102 10.47 3.99 22.86
CA THR A 102 11.62 4.91 23.01
C THR A 102 12.91 4.12 22.79
N PHE A 103 13.86 4.73 22.09
CA PHE A 103 15.09 4.05 21.69
C PHE A 103 16.30 4.66 22.37
N HIS A 104 17.29 3.81 22.67
CA HIS A 104 18.56 4.16 23.32
C HIS A 104 19.73 3.64 22.50
N LYS A 105 20.81 4.42 22.42
CA LYS A 105 22.02 4.04 21.70
C LYS A 105 23.21 4.03 22.63
N THR A 106 24.00 2.97 22.56
CA THR A 106 25.25 2.80 23.30
C THR A 106 26.39 2.63 22.32
N ASN A 107 27.34 3.57 22.34
CA ASN A 107 28.60 3.48 21.57
C ASN A 107 29.68 2.94 22.52
N GLU A 108 30.03 1.67 22.39
CA GLU A 108 30.98 0.99 23.29
C GLU A 108 32.43 1.45 23.10
N ASP A 109 32.79 1.80 21.87
CA ASP A 109 34.16 2.27 21.53
C ASP A 109 34.08 3.46 20.60
N PRO A 110 34.18 4.69 21.12
CA PRO A 110 34.10 5.92 20.31
C PRO A 110 35.35 6.16 19.47
N THR A 111 36.38 5.32 19.54
CA THR A 111 37.63 5.51 18.79
C THR A 111 37.59 4.88 17.40
N THR A 112 36.53 4.16 17.05
CA THR A 112 36.36 3.49 15.75
C THR A 112 35.18 4.12 14.97
N PHE A 113 35.29 4.06 13.64
CA PHE A 113 34.18 4.40 12.75
C PHE A 113 33.36 3.16 12.31
N PHE A 114 33.77 1.97 12.70
CA PHE A 114 33.03 0.75 12.39
C PHE A 114 31.89 0.52 13.38
N ASN A 115 30.72 0.20 12.86
CA ASN A 115 29.59 -0.26 13.67
C ASN A 115 29.84 -1.67 14.23
N ILE A 116 30.47 -2.54 13.46
CA ILE A 116 30.82 -3.92 13.82
C ILE A 116 32.30 -4.13 13.55
N ARG A 117 33.05 -4.60 14.56
CA ARG A 117 34.47 -4.98 14.43
C ARG A 117 34.92 -5.96 15.51
N LEU A 118 35.96 -6.68 15.24
CA LEU A 118 36.59 -7.59 16.21
C LEU A 118 35.60 -8.55 16.88
N GLY A 119 34.65 -9.07 16.09
CA GLY A 119 33.61 -9.98 16.56
C GLY A 119 32.50 -9.36 17.40
N LYS A 120 32.38 -8.02 17.44
CA LYS A 120 31.41 -7.31 18.27
C LYS A 120 30.73 -6.17 17.53
N GLN A 121 29.46 -5.95 17.87
CA GLN A 121 28.76 -4.73 17.55
C GLN A 121 29.24 -3.61 18.46
N ASN A 122 29.59 -2.45 17.89
CA ASN A 122 30.04 -1.27 18.61
C ASN A 122 28.90 -0.33 18.96
N LEU A 123 28.14 0.11 17.95
CA LEU A 123 26.96 0.94 18.18
C LEU A 123 25.74 0.02 18.34
N LYS A 124 25.22 -0.08 19.56
CA LYS A 124 24.03 -0.87 19.90
C LYS A 124 22.82 0.02 20.04
N THR A 125 21.69 -0.44 19.54
CA THR A 125 20.40 0.20 19.77
C THR A 125 19.51 -0.76 20.54
N THR A 126 18.86 -0.26 21.59
CA THR A 126 17.82 -0.96 22.35
C THR A 126 16.55 -0.13 22.37
N TYR A 127 15.44 -0.73 22.79
CA TYR A 127 14.18 -0.02 22.97
C TYR A 127 13.49 -0.41 24.26
N ASP A 128 12.77 0.55 24.83
CA ASP A 128 11.75 0.33 25.84
C ASP A 128 10.37 0.38 25.17
N LEU A 129 9.49 -0.52 25.59
CA LEU A 129 8.09 -0.49 25.20
C LEU A 129 7.21 -0.31 26.42
N GLU A 130 6.41 0.73 26.38
CA GLU A 130 5.35 1.01 27.36
C GLU A 130 3.98 0.79 26.71
N ARG A 131 3.03 0.24 27.46
CA ARG A 131 1.64 0.07 27.06
C ARG A 131 0.70 0.82 27.99
N SER A 132 -0.27 1.51 27.43
CA SER A 132 -1.42 2.07 28.14
C SER A 132 -2.70 1.34 27.68
N MET A 133 -3.56 0.99 28.63
CA MET A 133 -4.90 0.41 28.42
C MET A 133 -6.01 1.38 28.86
N ASP A 134 -5.69 2.66 29.00
CA ASP A 134 -6.62 3.70 29.48
C ASP A 134 -6.46 5.02 28.71
N GLY A 135 -6.18 4.91 27.40
CA GLY A 135 -6.09 6.06 26.51
C GLY A 135 -4.86 6.95 26.75
N GLY A 136 -3.72 6.35 27.05
CA GLY A 136 -2.47 7.07 27.26
C GLY A 136 -2.33 7.81 28.58
N ARG A 137 -3.22 7.56 29.55
CA ARG A 137 -3.17 8.23 30.88
C ARG A 137 -2.13 7.60 31.80
N ARG A 138 -2.00 6.29 31.77
CA ARG A 138 -1.00 5.54 32.56
C ARG A 138 -0.30 4.55 31.66
N PHE A 139 1.00 4.51 31.76
CA PHE A 139 1.84 3.60 30.98
C PHE A 139 2.50 2.58 31.90
N GLU A 140 2.49 1.32 31.46
CA GLU A 140 3.21 0.21 32.05
C GLU A 140 4.33 -0.21 31.10
N LYS A 141 5.56 -0.30 31.60
CA LYS A 141 6.69 -0.81 30.81
C LYS A 141 6.56 -2.33 30.68
N ILE A 142 6.39 -2.81 29.46
CA ILE A 142 6.18 -4.22 29.13
C ILE A 142 7.38 -4.88 28.46
N VAL A 143 8.31 -4.08 27.87
CA VAL A 143 9.64 -4.51 27.45
C VAL A 143 10.66 -3.50 27.96
N ASN A 144 11.77 -4.00 28.49
CA ASN A 144 12.93 -3.20 28.89
C ASN A 144 14.15 -3.67 28.10
N ASP A 145 14.89 -2.73 27.51
CA ASP A 145 16.09 -2.97 26.72
C ASP A 145 15.93 -4.02 25.61
N GLY A 146 14.79 -4.03 24.92
CA GLY A 146 14.57 -4.88 23.74
C GLY A 146 15.63 -4.61 22.68
N ILE A 147 16.11 -5.66 22.02
CA ILE A 147 17.24 -5.60 21.09
C ILE A 147 16.76 -5.11 19.72
N VAL A 148 17.52 -4.19 19.12
CA VAL A 148 17.40 -3.81 17.70
C VAL A 148 18.59 -4.41 16.95
N PRO A 149 18.39 -5.19 15.86
CA PRO A 149 19.49 -5.72 15.08
C PRO A 149 20.38 -4.62 14.51
N PRO A 150 21.69 -4.82 14.38
CA PRO A 150 22.55 -3.86 13.69
C PRO A 150 22.15 -3.75 12.20
N PRO A 151 22.46 -2.63 11.53
CA PRO A 151 22.24 -2.53 10.09
C PRO A 151 22.87 -3.67 9.30
N ASN A 152 22.25 -4.11 8.21
CA ASN A 152 22.77 -5.13 7.31
C ASN A 152 23.90 -4.55 6.43
N ILE A 153 25.09 -4.42 6.99
CA ILE A 153 26.26 -3.81 6.34
C ILE A 153 26.76 -4.68 5.18
N GLY A 154 26.88 -5.97 5.43
CA GLY A 154 27.36 -6.94 4.45
C GLY A 154 27.94 -8.19 5.11
N PRO A 155 28.24 -9.25 4.33
CA PRO A 155 28.63 -10.56 4.87
C PRO A 155 29.90 -10.53 5.71
N ARG A 156 30.84 -9.61 5.43
CA ARG A 156 32.06 -9.49 6.25
C ARG A 156 31.74 -9.01 7.68
N SER A 157 30.77 -8.12 7.83
CA SER A 157 30.35 -7.64 9.16
C SER A 157 29.41 -8.63 9.87
N ILE A 158 28.55 -9.31 9.11
CA ILE A 158 27.51 -10.18 9.67
C ILE A 158 28.00 -11.59 9.87
N SER A 159 28.42 -12.30 8.82
CA SER A 159 28.63 -13.76 8.88
C SER A 159 30.09 -14.18 8.98
N SER A 160 31.08 -13.30 8.75
CA SER A 160 32.47 -13.69 8.88
C SER A 160 32.97 -13.68 10.34
N PRO A 161 34.02 -14.46 10.68
CA PRO A 161 34.60 -14.47 12.01
C PRO A 161 35.18 -13.14 12.49
N VAL A 162 35.51 -12.22 11.60
CA VAL A 162 35.95 -10.85 11.97
C VAL A 162 34.79 -9.91 12.26
N GLY A 163 33.58 -10.30 11.87
CA GLY A 163 32.31 -9.64 12.18
C GLY A 163 31.58 -10.33 13.32
N LEU A 164 30.27 -10.42 13.26
CA LEU A 164 29.42 -11.00 14.31
C LEU A 164 29.45 -12.57 14.31
N ASN A 165 29.94 -13.18 13.23
CA ASN A 165 30.01 -14.63 13.06
C ASN A 165 28.65 -15.34 13.25
N VAL A 166 27.55 -14.71 12.76
CA VAL A 166 26.23 -15.34 12.72
C VAL A 166 25.98 -15.95 11.33
N ALA A 167 25.12 -16.97 11.24
CA ALA A 167 24.89 -17.69 9.99
C ALA A 167 24.43 -16.78 8.85
N ASP A 168 23.42 -15.97 9.14
CA ASP A 168 22.87 -14.95 8.23
C ASP A 168 22.16 -13.85 9.03
N TYR A 169 21.61 -12.84 8.33
CA TYR A 169 20.91 -11.74 8.97
C TYR A 169 19.56 -12.17 9.58
N ASN A 170 18.92 -13.24 9.10
CA ASN A 170 17.69 -13.74 9.70
C ASN A 170 17.91 -14.19 11.14
N THR A 171 19.08 -14.77 11.45
CA THR A 171 19.47 -15.10 12.81
C THR A 171 19.39 -13.89 13.76
N LEU A 172 19.79 -12.70 13.29
CA LEU A 172 19.71 -11.45 14.08
C LEU A 172 18.26 -10.96 14.22
N ILE A 173 17.43 -11.14 13.20
CA ILE A 173 15.99 -10.84 13.29
C ILE A 173 15.33 -11.73 14.34
N ASP A 174 15.57 -13.05 14.28
CA ASP A 174 14.98 -14.01 15.21
C ASP A 174 15.41 -13.74 16.67
N GLN A 175 16.67 -13.36 16.88
CA GLN A 175 17.19 -12.96 18.19
C GLN A 175 16.60 -11.65 18.71
N ALA A 176 16.14 -10.77 17.83
CA ALA A 176 15.53 -9.48 18.18
C ALA A 176 14.03 -9.58 18.44
N ILE A 177 13.38 -10.71 18.10
CA ILE A 177 11.97 -10.90 18.45
C ILE A 177 11.85 -11.08 19.96
N THR A 178 11.22 -10.13 20.61
CA THR A 178 11.01 -10.13 22.07
C THR A 178 9.55 -10.47 22.36
N THR A 179 9.31 -11.31 23.39
CA THR A 179 7.98 -11.48 23.95
C THR A 179 7.84 -10.57 25.18
N ALA A 180 6.90 -9.64 25.15
CA ALA A 180 6.60 -8.78 26.26
C ALA A 180 6.07 -9.59 27.45
N ASN A 181 6.16 -9.03 28.67
CA ASN A 181 5.64 -9.67 29.88
C ASN A 181 4.10 -9.85 29.85
N THR A 182 3.42 -9.18 28.93
CA THR A 182 1.96 -9.22 28.70
C THR A 182 1.56 -10.09 27.50
N GLY A 183 2.53 -10.72 26.81
CA GLY A 183 2.30 -11.74 25.79
C GLY A 183 2.43 -11.27 24.34
N GLU A 184 2.56 -9.97 24.07
CA GLU A 184 2.79 -9.45 22.74
C GLU A 184 4.16 -9.89 22.22
N LYS A 185 4.24 -10.27 20.92
CA LYS A 185 5.53 -10.37 20.23
C LYS A 185 5.88 -9.01 19.63
N VAL A 186 7.13 -8.63 19.77
CA VAL A 186 7.64 -7.32 19.36
C VAL A 186 8.92 -7.52 18.52
N PHE A 187 9.00 -6.80 17.42
CA PHE A 187 10.22 -6.65 16.63
C PHE A 187 10.42 -5.18 16.30
N CYS A 188 11.63 -4.67 16.53
CA CYS A 188 12.07 -3.36 16.08
C CYS A 188 13.37 -3.52 15.32
N GLY A 189 13.43 -3.07 14.06
CA GLY A 189 14.66 -3.22 13.28
C GLY A 189 14.54 -2.67 11.86
N THR A 190 15.66 -2.64 11.17
CA THR A 190 15.67 -2.35 9.74
C THR A 190 15.09 -3.53 8.97
N ALA A 191 14.23 -3.25 8.00
CA ALA A 191 13.63 -4.20 7.08
C ALA A 191 13.70 -3.65 5.65
N ASP A 192 13.52 -4.54 4.66
CA ASP A 192 13.18 -4.14 3.31
C ASP A 192 11.89 -3.31 3.33
N ASP A 193 11.80 -2.25 2.54
CA ASP A 193 10.60 -1.43 2.47
C ASP A 193 9.45 -2.24 1.82
N PRO A 194 8.38 -2.56 2.56
CA PRO A 194 7.33 -3.43 2.03
C PRO A 194 6.37 -2.72 1.07
N PHE A 195 6.38 -1.39 1.02
CA PHE A 195 5.55 -0.64 0.08
C PHE A 195 6.14 -0.70 -1.32
N PHE A 196 5.27 -0.71 -2.31
CA PHE A 196 5.67 -0.79 -3.72
C PHE A 196 4.80 0.13 -4.57
N VAL A 197 5.42 0.97 -5.35
CA VAL A 197 4.77 1.93 -6.25
C VAL A 197 5.78 2.53 -7.22
N ASP A 198 5.37 2.86 -8.44
CA ASP A 198 6.16 3.71 -9.32
C ASP A 198 6.03 5.17 -8.89
N LEU A 199 6.82 5.58 -7.88
CA LEU A 199 6.81 6.95 -7.37
C LEU A 199 7.06 7.98 -8.47
N GLY A 200 8.04 7.70 -9.35
CA GLY A 200 8.36 8.60 -10.45
C GLY A 200 7.20 8.82 -11.41
N GLY A 201 6.48 7.75 -11.76
CA GLY A 201 5.31 7.83 -12.64
C GLY A 201 4.12 8.51 -11.97
N VAL A 202 3.78 8.11 -10.73
CA VAL A 202 2.63 8.68 -9.99
C VAL A 202 2.80 10.18 -9.80
N PHE A 203 3.98 10.64 -9.40
CA PHE A 203 4.21 12.08 -9.13
C PHE A 203 4.62 12.90 -10.37
N ASP A 204 4.85 12.26 -11.52
CA ASP A 204 4.92 12.94 -12.80
C ASP A 204 3.51 13.09 -13.42
N LEU A 205 2.63 13.81 -12.70
CA LEU A 205 1.23 14.07 -13.07
C LEU A 205 0.41 12.80 -13.38
N GLY A 206 0.64 11.72 -12.62
CA GLY A 206 -0.15 10.51 -12.77
C GLY A 206 0.22 9.67 -14.00
N ASP A 207 1.46 9.76 -14.52
CA ASP A 207 1.94 8.89 -15.61
C ASP A 207 2.22 7.46 -15.10
N ALA A 208 1.17 6.79 -14.62
CA ALA A 208 1.20 5.42 -14.10
C ALA A 208 0.08 4.57 -14.72
N PRO A 209 0.41 3.50 -15.49
CA PRO A 209 1.77 3.11 -15.87
C PRO A 209 2.41 4.13 -16.83
N ARG A 210 3.72 4.31 -16.75
CA ARG A 210 4.43 5.29 -17.58
C ARG A 210 4.13 5.13 -19.06
N THR A 211 3.70 6.23 -19.66
CA THR A 211 3.44 6.32 -21.11
C THR A 211 4.65 6.88 -21.86
N THR A 212 5.57 7.52 -21.12
CA THR A 212 6.81 8.13 -21.64
C THR A 212 8.02 7.69 -20.85
N GLY A 213 9.20 7.77 -21.45
CA GLY A 213 10.46 7.47 -20.77
C GLY A 213 10.74 5.97 -20.58
N THR A 214 11.10 5.59 -19.37
CA THR A 214 11.45 4.20 -19.00
C THR A 214 10.22 3.37 -18.64
N GLN A 215 10.40 2.06 -18.55
CA GLN A 215 9.35 1.17 -18.02
C GLN A 215 9.01 1.52 -16.57
N PRO A 216 7.76 1.25 -16.12
CA PRO A 216 7.40 1.37 -14.72
C PRO A 216 8.40 0.66 -13.81
N SER A 217 8.77 1.29 -12.73
CA SER A 217 9.74 0.76 -11.77
C SER A 217 9.34 1.15 -10.37
N ASP A 218 9.38 0.18 -9.47
CA ASP A 218 9.17 0.44 -8.06
C ASP A 218 10.23 1.44 -7.55
N GLY A 219 9.76 2.58 -7.04
CA GLY A 219 10.60 3.66 -6.50
C GLY A 219 11.23 3.32 -5.16
N LEU A 220 10.67 2.33 -4.46
CA LEU A 220 11.15 1.85 -3.16
C LEU A 220 12.00 0.60 -3.28
N LYS A 221 12.12 0.06 -4.48
CA LYS A 221 13.00 -1.07 -4.76
C LYS A 221 14.40 -0.83 -4.20
N CYS A 222 14.93 -1.85 -3.50
CA CYS A 222 16.27 -1.79 -2.89
C CYS A 222 16.44 -0.71 -1.82
N LYS A 223 15.36 -0.26 -1.22
CA LYS A 223 15.38 0.64 -0.06
C LYS A 223 15.02 -0.14 1.20
N ASN A 224 15.46 0.38 2.32
CA ASN A 224 15.08 -0.13 3.63
C ASN A 224 14.28 0.93 4.39
N VAL A 225 13.56 0.46 5.40
CA VAL A 225 12.86 1.26 6.41
C VAL A 225 13.20 0.76 7.81
N SER A 226 12.83 1.51 8.83
CA SER A 226 12.86 1.05 10.23
C SER A 226 11.46 0.60 10.63
N ALA A 227 11.26 -0.71 10.82
CA ALA A 227 9.98 -1.31 11.13
C ALA A 227 9.81 -1.54 12.63
N ILE A 228 8.63 -1.20 13.16
CA ILE A 228 8.11 -1.59 14.47
C ILE A 228 6.96 -2.55 14.20
N ALA A 229 7.10 -3.82 14.56
CA ALA A 229 6.07 -4.84 14.41
C ALA A 229 5.60 -5.34 15.77
N LEU A 230 4.28 -5.39 15.95
CA LEU A 230 3.58 -5.94 17.10
C LEU A 230 2.66 -7.07 16.65
N GLN A 231 2.67 -8.20 17.38
CA GLN A 231 1.66 -9.24 17.24
C GLN A 231 0.95 -9.41 18.57
N ILE A 232 -0.36 -9.15 18.59
CA ILE A 232 -1.19 -8.94 19.78
C ILE A 232 -2.38 -9.89 19.73
N ASP A 233 -2.76 -10.49 20.87
CA ASP A 233 -3.97 -11.31 20.96
C ASP A 233 -5.24 -10.50 20.66
N ILE A 234 -6.17 -11.05 19.86
CA ILE A 234 -7.46 -10.41 19.58
C ILE A 234 -8.19 -10.06 20.85
N SER A 235 -8.14 -10.93 21.87
CA SER A 235 -8.73 -10.67 23.18
C SER A 235 -8.13 -9.48 23.94
N THR A 236 -6.88 -9.11 23.67
CA THR A 236 -6.29 -7.88 24.21
C THR A 236 -6.84 -6.63 23.53
N LEU A 237 -7.11 -6.72 22.23
CA LEU A 237 -7.58 -5.60 21.41
C LEU A 237 -9.10 -5.45 21.41
N GLN A 238 -9.84 -6.52 21.65
CA GLN A 238 -11.30 -6.49 21.70
C GLN A 238 -11.78 -5.86 23.02
N LYS A 239 -12.71 -4.91 22.95
CA LYS A 239 -13.16 -4.06 24.08
C LYS A 239 -13.63 -4.80 25.34
N ASP A 240 -14.15 -6.02 25.19
CA ASP A 240 -14.66 -6.86 26.29
C ASP A 240 -13.72 -8.06 26.57
N HIS A 241 -12.53 -8.07 26.01
CA HIS A 241 -11.51 -9.13 26.11
C HIS A 241 -11.93 -10.50 25.58
N LYS A 242 -12.81 -10.53 24.56
CA LYS A 242 -13.32 -11.77 23.95
C LYS A 242 -12.40 -12.26 22.82
N PRO A 243 -12.20 -13.58 22.67
CA PRO A 243 -11.50 -14.15 21.53
C PRO A 243 -12.35 -14.01 20.24
N ALA A 244 -11.72 -14.18 19.07
CA ALA A 244 -12.41 -14.11 17.78
C ALA A 244 -13.54 -15.14 17.62
N THR A 245 -13.46 -16.28 18.31
CA THR A 245 -14.48 -17.35 18.31
C THR A 245 -15.82 -16.92 18.93
N ASP A 246 -15.83 -15.86 19.72
CA ASP A 246 -17.05 -15.34 20.37
C ASP A 246 -17.77 -14.31 19.49
N ALA A 247 -17.22 -13.97 18.32
CA ALA A 247 -17.86 -13.08 17.37
C ALA A 247 -19.18 -13.69 16.87
N LYS A 248 -20.25 -12.90 16.85
CA LYS A 248 -21.58 -13.33 16.37
C LYS A 248 -21.56 -13.76 14.90
N ASN A 249 -20.73 -13.12 14.12
CA ASN A 249 -20.42 -13.43 12.73
C ASN A 249 -19.19 -12.61 12.28
N ILE A 250 -18.75 -12.79 11.04
CA ILE A 250 -17.57 -12.10 10.48
C ILE A 250 -17.74 -10.58 10.32
N LEU A 251 -18.93 -10.02 10.54
CA LEU A 251 -19.21 -8.57 10.50
C LEU A 251 -19.59 -8.00 11.87
N ASP A 252 -19.25 -8.70 12.96
CA ASP A 252 -19.58 -8.25 14.31
C ASP A 252 -18.91 -6.90 14.61
N PRO A 253 -19.68 -5.82 14.88
CA PRO A 253 -19.13 -4.50 15.14
C PRO A 253 -18.30 -4.43 16.45
N ASP A 254 -18.49 -5.36 17.37
CA ASP A 254 -17.74 -5.41 18.64
C ASP A 254 -16.26 -5.82 18.41
N TYR A 255 -15.89 -6.23 17.18
CA TYR A 255 -14.53 -6.62 16.80
C TYR A 255 -13.86 -5.60 15.85
N VAL A 256 -14.45 -4.43 15.67
CA VAL A 256 -13.83 -3.36 14.86
C VAL A 256 -12.87 -2.55 15.72
N ILE A 257 -11.67 -2.36 15.20
CA ILE A 257 -10.66 -1.46 15.77
C ILE A 257 -10.23 -0.43 14.73
N GLY A 258 -9.85 0.75 15.20
CA GLY A 258 -9.13 1.76 14.42
C GLY A 258 -7.67 1.81 14.89
N VAL A 259 -6.74 1.81 13.93
CA VAL A 259 -5.31 1.83 14.21
C VAL A 259 -4.68 3.03 13.51
N TRP A 260 -3.84 3.76 14.22
CA TRP A 260 -3.02 4.81 13.63
C TRP A 260 -1.66 4.87 14.32
N ALA A 261 -0.68 5.49 13.69
CA ALA A 261 0.67 5.60 14.21
C ALA A 261 1.12 7.06 14.21
N SER A 262 2.01 7.42 15.11
CA SER A 262 2.55 8.77 15.20
C SER A 262 4.02 8.79 15.61
N ALA A 263 4.65 9.93 15.36
CA ALA A 263 5.94 10.28 15.96
C ALA A 263 5.85 11.67 16.58
N SER A 264 6.46 11.81 17.77
CA SER A 264 6.48 13.07 18.52
C SER A 264 7.89 13.49 18.87
N ARG A 265 8.12 14.80 18.86
CA ARG A 265 9.36 15.45 19.28
C ARG A 265 9.11 16.36 20.48
N GLN A 266 10.13 16.55 21.33
CA GLN A 266 10.07 17.61 22.32
C GLN A 266 10.11 18.99 21.65
N LYS A 267 9.32 19.91 22.18
CA LYS A 267 9.03 21.25 21.63
C LYS A 267 10.26 22.11 21.36
N ILE A 268 11.31 21.96 22.17
CA ILE A 268 12.51 22.80 22.12
C ILE A 268 13.72 21.92 21.86
N LYS A 269 14.40 22.19 20.75
CA LYS A 269 15.74 21.67 20.44
C LYS A 269 16.74 22.79 20.56
N THR A 270 17.76 22.64 21.43
CA THR A 270 18.82 23.62 21.62
C THR A 270 20.15 23.02 21.13
N LEU A 271 20.80 23.70 20.21
CA LEU A 271 22.15 23.37 19.77
C LEU A 271 23.15 24.10 20.64
N ARG A 272 24.24 23.43 21.00
CA ARG A 272 25.33 23.99 21.79
C ARG A 272 26.70 23.51 21.32
N LYS A 273 27.73 24.30 21.54
CA LYS A 273 29.10 23.83 21.39
C LYS A 273 29.48 23.06 22.65
N PRO A 274 29.80 21.77 22.60
CA PRO A 274 30.16 21.01 23.79
C PRO A 274 31.46 21.52 24.39
N ALA A 275 31.53 21.53 25.70
CA ALA A 275 32.76 21.92 26.42
C ALA A 275 33.76 20.75 26.56
N SER A 276 33.35 19.51 26.24
CA SER A 276 34.15 18.29 26.28
C SER A 276 33.63 17.32 25.23
N ASP A 277 34.44 16.36 24.82
CA ASP A 277 34.17 15.41 23.75
C ASP A 277 33.00 14.47 24.04
N ASP A 278 32.63 14.31 25.30
CA ASP A 278 31.59 13.36 25.74
C ASP A 278 30.17 13.96 25.82
N LYS A 279 30.01 15.23 25.47
CA LYS A 279 28.70 15.89 25.57
C LYS A 279 28.03 16.06 24.22
N SER A 280 26.77 15.64 24.15
CA SER A 280 25.93 15.92 22.98
C SER A 280 25.89 17.43 22.65
N VAL A 281 25.96 17.74 21.35
CA VAL A 281 25.74 19.10 20.83
C VAL A 281 24.28 19.54 20.89
N GLU A 282 23.37 18.61 21.20
CA GLU A 282 21.93 18.83 21.23
C GLU A 282 21.38 18.57 22.62
N SER A 283 20.36 19.35 22.98
CA SER A 283 19.50 19.07 24.16
C SER A 283 18.06 19.33 23.77
N PHE A 284 17.15 18.54 24.33
CA PHE A 284 15.72 18.59 24.07
C PHE A 284 14.97 18.85 25.37
N SER A 285 13.88 19.61 25.30
CA SER A 285 13.07 19.94 26.46
C SER A 285 11.66 20.41 26.07
N GLY A 286 10.78 20.56 27.06
CA GLY A 286 9.40 20.93 26.86
C GLY A 286 8.46 19.74 26.62
N GLU A 287 7.22 20.04 26.32
CA GLU A 287 6.19 19.04 26.00
C GLU A 287 6.49 18.30 24.71
N TRP A 288 5.92 17.11 24.56
CA TRP A 288 5.99 16.33 23.32
C TRP A 288 4.95 16.83 22.34
N ILE A 289 5.37 17.07 21.10
CA ILE A 289 4.54 17.58 20.00
C ILE A 289 4.56 16.54 18.89
N GLN A 290 3.38 16.11 18.45
CA GLN A 290 3.23 15.24 17.29
C GLN A 290 3.71 15.97 16.03
N VAL A 291 4.56 15.32 15.26
CA VAL A 291 5.15 15.86 14.02
C VAL A 291 4.89 14.99 12.79
N SER A 292 4.41 13.77 13.00
CA SER A 292 4.02 12.85 11.93
C SER A 292 2.89 11.95 12.42
N ARG A 293 1.97 11.60 11.54
CA ARG A 293 0.93 10.59 11.76
C ARG A 293 0.60 9.84 10.47
N LEU A 294 0.14 8.62 10.62
CA LEU A 294 -0.40 7.82 9.55
C LEU A 294 -1.55 6.94 10.06
N GLY A 295 -2.67 6.95 9.36
CA GLY A 295 -3.77 6.02 9.51
C GLY A 295 -3.97 5.25 8.20
N MET A 296 -4.84 5.74 7.32
CA MET A 296 -5.04 5.21 5.97
C MET A 296 -3.81 5.50 5.09
N PRO A 297 -3.42 4.57 4.23
CA PRO A 297 -2.33 4.82 3.28
C PRO A 297 -2.69 5.97 2.34
N LEU A 298 -1.66 6.64 1.83
CA LEU A 298 -1.73 7.67 0.79
C LEU A 298 -2.57 8.92 1.13
N THR A 299 -3.17 9.04 2.32
CA THR A 299 -4.00 10.21 2.70
C THR A 299 -3.18 11.50 2.67
N ASN A 300 -2.02 11.52 3.32
CA ASN A 300 -1.19 12.72 3.35
C ASN A 300 -0.37 12.90 2.06
N GLU A 301 -0.18 11.85 1.29
CA GLU A 301 0.63 11.86 0.05
C GLU A 301 -0.15 12.44 -1.14
N VAL A 302 -1.36 11.93 -1.41
CA VAL A 302 -2.11 12.25 -2.65
C VAL A 302 -3.48 12.90 -2.42
N VAL A 303 -4.06 12.82 -1.21
CA VAL A 303 -5.35 13.45 -0.90
C VAL A 303 -5.14 14.84 -0.31
N THR A 304 -4.26 14.98 0.68
CA THR A 304 -3.98 16.24 1.37
C THR A 304 -3.03 17.11 0.52
N PRO A 305 -3.41 18.35 0.15
CA PRO A 305 -2.55 19.22 -0.65
C PRO A 305 -1.35 19.72 0.15
N ILE A 306 -0.24 20.03 -0.54
CA ILE A 306 1.06 20.41 0.02
C ILE A 306 0.95 21.45 1.15
N GLY A 307 0.14 22.48 0.97
CA GLY A 307 -0.03 23.55 1.97
C GLY A 307 -0.81 23.17 3.23
N LYS A 308 -1.24 21.91 3.35
CA LYS A 308 -2.02 21.39 4.49
C LYS A 308 -1.39 20.17 5.15
N LYS A 309 -0.35 19.57 4.55
CA LYS A 309 0.28 18.33 5.01
C LYS A 309 0.88 18.46 6.42
N ASP A 310 1.57 19.55 6.73
CA ASP A 310 2.12 19.77 8.07
C ASP A 310 1.03 19.93 9.13
N LEU A 311 -0.07 20.63 8.78
CA LEU A 311 -1.22 20.72 9.69
C LEU A 311 -1.83 19.33 9.91
N TRP A 312 -1.98 18.53 8.84
CA TRP A 312 -2.48 17.16 8.93
C TRP A 312 -1.64 16.32 9.89
N ASN A 313 -0.32 16.34 9.77
CA ASN A 313 0.60 15.62 10.64
C ASN A 313 0.55 16.04 12.11
N SER A 314 0.11 17.27 12.40
CA SER A 314 0.01 17.80 13.77
C SER A 314 -1.30 17.50 14.49
N LEU A 315 -2.34 17.04 13.75
CA LEU A 315 -3.65 16.70 14.30
C LEU A 315 -3.73 15.22 14.65
N THR A 316 -4.52 14.88 15.64
CA THR A 316 -4.97 13.49 15.86
C THR A 316 -6.16 13.17 14.98
N PRO A 317 -6.48 11.89 14.67
CA PRO A 317 -7.68 11.52 13.92
C PRO A 317 -8.96 12.08 14.54
N TYR A 318 -9.03 12.19 15.84
CA TYR A 318 -10.22 12.71 16.57
C TYR A 318 -10.52 14.19 16.31
N GLU A 319 -9.53 14.93 15.81
CA GLU A 319 -9.67 16.33 15.44
C GLU A 319 -10.13 16.53 14.00
N ASP A 320 -10.06 15.50 13.15
CA ASP A 320 -10.36 15.59 11.72
C ASP A 320 -11.80 16.05 11.45
N LEU A 321 -12.78 15.54 12.21
CA LEU A 321 -14.18 15.95 12.09
C LEU A 321 -14.41 17.44 12.45
N ALA A 322 -13.62 18.00 13.38
CA ALA A 322 -13.64 19.42 13.67
C ALA A 322 -13.02 20.28 12.55
N HIS A 323 -12.14 19.66 11.75
CA HIS A 323 -11.44 20.30 10.63
C HIS A 323 -12.06 20.01 9.25
N LEU A 324 -13.31 19.52 9.19
CA LEU A 324 -14.01 19.21 7.92
C LEU A 324 -14.03 20.38 6.92
N ARG A 325 -14.12 21.62 7.40
CA ARG A 325 -14.05 22.81 6.52
C ARG A 325 -12.69 22.96 5.84
N THR A 326 -11.65 22.41 6.42
CA THR A 326 -10.28 22.47 5.89
C THR A 326 -9.97 21.29 4.97
N PHE A 327 -10.39 20.08 5.33
CA PHE A 327 -9.98 18.85 4.68
C PHE A 327 -11.10 18.13 3.93
N GLY A 328 -12.38 18.28 4.35
CA GLY A 328 -13.47 17.46 3.82
C GLY A 328 -13.59 17.49 2.30
N ASN A 329 -13.39 18.69 1.69
CA ASN A 329 -13.50 18.82 0.23
C ASN A 329 -12.46 17.99 -0.54
N PHE A 330 -11.30 17.68 0.03
CA PHE A 330 -10.28 16.87 -0.65
C PHE A 330 -10.70 15.40 -0.79
N PHE A 331 -11.59 14.94 0.10
CA PHE A 331 -12.21 13.61 -0.01
C PHE A 331 -13.50 13.66 -0.86
N TYR A 332 -14.28 14.73 -0.78
CA TYR A 332 -15.53 14.86 -1.53
C TYR A 332 -15.33 15.14 -3.01
N ASN A 333 -14.26 15.84 -3.35
CA ASN A 333 -13.86 16.22 -4.68
C ASN A 333 -12.34 16.02 -4.82
N PRO A 334 -11.84 14.75 -4.85
CA PRO A 334 -10.42 14.49 -4.87
C PRO A 334 -9.77 15.01 -6.16
N GLU A 335 -8.59 15.57 -6.06
CA GLU A 335 -7.85 16.13 -7.20
C GLU A 335 -7.65 15.08 -8.32
N LEU A 336 -7.39 13.83 -7.97
CA LEU A 336 -7.22 12.76 -8.95
C LEU A 336 -8.46 12.55 -9.84
N ALA A 337 -9.66 12.88 -9.36
CA ALA A 337 -10.88 12.80 -10.16
C ALA A 337 -10.86 13.76 -11.35
N LEU A 338 -10.17 14.91 -11.24
CA LEU A 338 -10.03 15.87 -12.36
C LEU A 338 -9.20 15.26 -13.49
N TYR A 339 -8.18 14.47 -13.15
CA TYR A 339 -7.29 13.81 -14.11
C TYR A 339 -7.91 12.54 -14.73
N MET A 340 -8.99 12.05 -14.15
CA MET A 340 -9.78 10.93 -14.67
C MET A 340 -11.03 11.39 -15.44
N ASP A 341 -11.31 12.68 -15.54
CA ASP A 341 -12.49 13.22 -16.21
C ASP A 341 -12.12 14.02 -17.48
N ASN A 342 -12.55 13.54 -18.65
CA ASN A 342 -12.27 14.17 -19.94
C ASN A 342 -12.88 15.57 -20.10
N THR A 343 -13.86 15.94 -19.28
CA THR A 343 -14.43 17.32 -19.29
C THR A 343 -13.53 18.31 -18.53
N PHE A 344 -12.53 17.80 -17.83
CA PHE A 344 -11.51 18.57 -17.12
C PHE A 344 -10.11 18.27 -17.70
N PHE A 345 -9.25 17.58 -16.98
CA PHE A 345 -7.86 17.33 -17.36
C PHE A 345 -7.60 15.89 -17.85
N GLY A 346 -8.61 15.05 -17.94
CA GLY A 346 -8.45 13.64 -18.28
C GLY A 346 -7.79 13.39 -19.64
N ALA A 347 -8.05 14.27 -20.63
CA ALA A 347 -7.41 14.16 -21.94
C ALA A 347 -5.89 14.42 -21.88
N ALA A 348 -5.40 15.18 -20.89
CA ALA A 348 -3.98 15.49 -20.70
C ALA A 348 -3.21 14.39 -20.00
N ILE A 349 -3.90 13.45 -19.33
CA ILE A 349 -3.28 12.36 -18.56
C ILE A 349 -3.67 11.00 -19.16
N PRO A 350 -3.04 10.59 -20.26
CA PRO A 350 -3.43 9.38 -20.99
C PRO A 350 -3.22 8.09 -20.20
N ALA A 351 -2.27 8.04 -19.27
CA ALA A 351 -2.04 6.88 -18.41
C ALA A 351 -3.27 6.49 -17.58
N LEU A 352 -4.08 7.46 -17.14
CA LEU A 352 -5.29 7.25 -16.37
C LEU A 352 -6.54 7.02 -17.24
N THR A 353 -6.40 6.87 -18.56
CA THR A 353 -7.54 6.63 -19.47
C THR A 353 -8.42 5.45 -19.05
N PRO A 354 -7.88 4.30 -18.60
CA PRO A 354 -8.71 3.20 -18.11
C PRO A 354 -9.52 3.52 -16.85
N LEU A 355 -9.11 4.54 -16.10
CA LEU A 355 -9.71 4.96 -14.83
C LEU A 355 -10.66 6.15 -15.01
N ARG A 356 -11.45 6.21 -16.07
CA ARG A 356 -12.41 7.29 -16.26
C ARG A 356 -13.41 7.32 -15.11
N ILE A 357 -13.55 8.51 -14.49
CA ILE A 357 -14.44 8.69 -13.35
C ILE A 357 -15.89 8.39 -13.76
N GLN A 358 -16.60 7.67 -12.89
CA GLN A 358 -18.03 7.52 -12.97
C GLN A 358 -18.71 8.88 -12.70
N ARG A 359 -19.43 9.40 -13.68
CA ARG A 359 -20.06 10.71 -13.57
C ARG A 359 -21.54 10.63 -13.22
N ASN A 360 -22.25 9.63 -13.75
CA ASN A 360 -23.69 9.59 -13.71
C ASN A 360 -24.21 8.14 -13.65
N SER A 361 -24.70 7.73 -12.50
CA SER A 361 -25.24 6.37 -12.31
C SER A 361 -26.65 6.27 -12.87
N LEU A 362 -26.83 5.47 -13.92
CA LEU A 362 -28.12 5.23 -14.59
C LEU A 362 -28.90 6.52 -14.93
N GLY A 363 -28.20 7.61 -15.14
CA GLY A 363 -28.79 8.92 -15.43
C GLY A 363 -29.43 9.64 -14.24
N ALA A 364 -29.36 9.08 -13.01
CA ALA A 364 -30.07 9.63 -11.85
C ALA A 364 -29.16 10.40 -10.88
N PHE A 365 -27.92 9.94 -10.68
CA PHE A 365 -26.99 10.48 -9.66
C PHE A 365 -25.65 10.85 -10.29
N GLY A 366 -25.19 12.06 -10.02
CA GLY A 366 -23.93 12.57 -10.54
C GLY A 366 -22.80 12.49 -9.52
N PHE A 367 -21.66 11.85 -9.89
CA PHE A 367 -20.48 11.66 -9.05
C PHE A 367 -19.21 12.35 -9.56
N GLY A 368 -19.33 13.13 -10.65
CA GLY A 368 -18.27 14.00 -11.13
C GLY A 368 -17.98 15.15 -10.16
N ASP A 369 -16.85 15.85 -10.38
CA ASP A 369 -16.45 16.98 -9.53
C ASP A 369 -17.58 18.00 -9.37
N GLN A 370 -17.77 18.50 -8.14
CA GLN A 370 -18.80 19.45 -7.75
C GLN A 370 -20.27 19.01 -8.02
N GLN A 371 -20.52 17.75 -8.35
CA GLN A 371 -21.88 17.21 -8.44
C GLN A 371 -22.41 16.83 -7.05
N ASN A 372 -23.69 16.45 -7.00
CA ASN A 372 -24.37 16.25 -5.71
C ASN A 372 -24.33 14.81 -5.18
N GLY A 373 -23.86 13.83 -5.99
CA GLY A 373 -23.93 12.42 -5.59
C GLY A 373 -25.34 12.01 -5.16
N LEU A 374 -25.45 11.44 -3.97
CA LEU A 374 -26.73 11.07 -3.37
C LEU A 374 -27.34 12.17 -2.48
N PHE A 375 -26.77 13.37 -2.42
CA PHE A 375 -27.27 14.43 -1.52
C PHE A 375 -28.75 14.79 -1.76
N GLY A 376 -29.24 14.68 -2.99
CA GLY A 376 -30.65 14.91 -3.31
C GLY A 376 -31.63 13.97 -2.60
N LEU A 377 -31.16 12.87 -2.01
CA LEU A 377 -31.96 11.93 -1.23
C LEU A 377 -32.06 12.29 0.26
N LYS A 378 -31.29 13.27 0.74
CA LYS A 378 -31.26 13.67 2.15
C LYS A 378 -32.64 14.05 2.65
N GLY A 379 -33.06 13.44 3.78
CA GLY A 379 -34.36 13.69 4.40
C GLY A 379 -35.56 13.12 3.61
N SER A 380 -35.34 12.39 2.53
CA SER A 380 -36.43 11.71 1.80
C SER A 380 -36.81 10.38 2.45
N SER A 381 -38.03 9.90 2.20
CA SER A 381 -38.48 8.58 2.64
C SER A 381 -37.69 7.42 2.01
N ALA A 382 -36.98 7.64 0.90
CA ALA A 382 -36.20 6.63 0.20
C ALA A 382 -35.00 6.14 1.03
N VAL A 383 -34.45 6.96 1.91
CA VAL A 383 -33.30 6.64 2.76
C VAL A 383 -33.66 6.26 4.18
N ALA A 384 -34.96 6.27 4.53
CA ALA A 384 -35.43 5.95 5.89
C ALA A 384 -34.92 4.56 6.35
N GLY A 385 -34.28 4.51 7.54
CA GLY A 385 -33.71 3.30 8.11
C GLY A 385 -32.41 2.78 7.44
N THR A 386 -31.89 3.51 6.44
CA THR A 386 -30.59 3.18 5.84
C THR A 386 -29.46 3.97 6.53
N ALA A 387 -28.20 3.69 6.17
CA ALA A 387 -27.08 4.50 6.63
C ALA A 387 -27.15 5.98 6.23
N LEU A 388 -27.91 6.30 5.18
CA LEU A 388 -28.10 7.66 4.67
C LEU A 388 -29.24 8.43 5.38
N ASP A 389 -29.97 7.79 6.29
CA ASP A 389 -30.95 8.44 7.14
C ASP A 389 -30.25 9.37 8.16
N ASP A 390 -30.72 10.59 8.32
CA ASP A 390 -30.19 11.54 9.32
C ASP A 390 -30.32 11.05 10.78
N ALA A 391 -31.27 10.13 11.03
CA ALA A 391 -31.39 9.44 12.30
C ALA A 391 -30.35 8.32 12.53
N VAL A 392 -29.62 7.94 11.47
CA VAL A 392 -28.56 6.92 11.50
C VAL A 392 -27.21 7.61 11.29
N PHE A 393 -26.72 7.74 10.03
CA PHE A 393 -25.43 8.37 9.70
C PHE A 393 -25.54 9.41 8.57
N GLY A 394 -26.74 9.76 8.13
CA GLY A 394 -26.96 10.66 7.00
C GLY A 394 -26.34 12.03 7.18
N LYS A 395 -26.20 12.53 8.42
CA LYS A 395 -25.50 13.80 8.71
C LYS A 395 -24.03 13.77 8.34
N LEU A 396 -23.38 12.61 8.45
CA LEU A 396 -21.96 12.39 8.09
C LEU A 396 -21.81 12.05 6.61
N LEU A 397 -22.72 11.22 6.08
CA LEU A 397 -22.60 10.63 4.74
C LEU A 397 -23.22 11.52 3.64
N LEU A 398 -24.13 12.42 4.02
CA LEU A 398 -24.74 13.44 3.13
C LEU A 398 -24.57 14.83 3.76
N PRO A 399 -23.32 15.33 3.94
CA PRO A 399 -23.07 16.54 4.73
C PRO A 399 -23.58 17.81 4.06
N ALA A 400 -23.35 17.97 2.76
CA ALA A 400 -23.66 19.18 2.00
C ALA A 400 -23.88 18.86 0.51
N PRO A 401 -24.52 19.76 -0.26
CA PRO A 401 -24.46 19.69 -1.72
C PRO A 401 -23.02 19.83 -2.21
N ASN A 402 -22.77 19.43 -3.45
CA ASN A 402 -21.45 19.45 -4.09
C ASN A 402 -20.40 18.59 -3.36
N SER A 403 -20.84 17.50 -2.70
CA SER A 403 -19.99 16.54 -2.02
C SER A 403 -20.22 15.13 -2.58
N PRO A 404 -19.95 14.89 -3.88
CA PRO A 404 -20.39 13.67 -4.59
C PRO A 404 -19.81 12.40 -3.99
N ARG A 405 -18.58 12.43 -3.48
CA ARG A 405 -17.87 11.27 -2.97
C ARG A 405 -17.97 11.12 -1.45
N SER A 406 -18.95 11.80 -0.82
CA SER A 406 -19.22 11.65 0.61
C SER A 406 -19.79 10.29 1.00
N VAL A 407 -20.30 9.53 0.02
CA VAL A 407 -20.92 8.23 0.24
C VAL A 407 -19.99 7.03 -0.01
N ASP A 408 -18.81 7.23 -0.57
CA ASP A 408 -17.84 6.17 -0.84
C ASP A 408 -16.43 6.51 -0.33
N LEU A 409 -15.75 7.51 -0.85
CA LEU A 409 -14.39 7.82 -0.42
C LEU A 409 -14.34 8.32 1.02
N TRP A 410 -15.20 9.25 1.38
CA TRP A 410 -15.24 9.80 2.74
C TRP A 410 -15.34 8.72 3.84
N PRO A 411 -16.33 7.79 3.81
CA PRO A 411 -16.42 6.78 4.85
C PRO A 411 -15.24 5.81 4.87
N ILE A 412 -14.65 5.46 3.73
CA ILE A 412 -13.48 4.59 3.68
C ILE A 412 -12.34 5.19 4.53
N PHE A 413 -12.05 6.47 4.35
CA PHE A 413 -10.94 7.14 5.05
C PHE A 413 -11.28 7.55 6.48
N ASN A 414 -12.51 8.00 6.77
CA ASN A 414 -12.78 8.76 7.99
C ASN A 414 -13.71 8.08 9.00
N THR A 415 -14.54 7.13 8.61
CA THR A 415 -15.49 6.49 9.54
C THR A 415 -15.49 4.97 9.48
N GLY A 416 -14.90 4.39 8.44
CA GLY A 416 -15.19 3.02 8.06
C GLY A 416 -16.55 2.89 7.40
N VAL A 417 -16.85 1.69 6.91
CA VAL A 417 -18.05 1.37 6.13
C VAL A 417 -18.98 0.48 6.97
N PRO A 418 -20.23 0.92 7.27
CA PRO A 418 -21.18 0.12 8.03
C PRO A 418 -21.83 -0.98 7.17
N ASN A 419 -22.20 -2.12 7.77
CA ASN A 419 -23.04 -3.13 7.10
C ASN A 419 -24.51 -2.70 7.09
N LEU A 420 -24.81 -1.60 6.40
CA LEU A 420 -26.16 -1.06 6.23
C LEU A 420 -26.37 -0.68 4.76
N ILE A 421 -27.62 -0.60 4.32
CA ILE A 421 -27.95 -0.06 3.01
C ILE A 421 -27.46 1.41 2.92
N PRO A 422 -26.79 1.85 1.86
CA PRO A 422 -26.50 1.15 0.60
C PRO A 422 -25.25 0.26 0.57
N TYR A 423 -24.45 0.19 1.62
CA TYR A 423 -23.11 -0.40 1.68
C TYR A 423 -23.06 -1.94 1.62
N GLN A 424 -24.12 -2.58 1.23
CA GLN A 424 -24.16 -4.01 0.91
C GLN A 424 -23.91 -4.21 -0.58
N LEU A 425 -23.29 -5.33 -0.97
CA LEU A 425 -23.06 -5.64 -2.38
C LEU A 425 -24.36 -5.65 -3.18
N ALA A 426 -24.27 -5.34 -4.45
CA ALA A 426 -25.41 -5.25 -5.35
C ALA A 426 -26.12 -6.60 -5.59
N THR A 427 -25.54 -7.71 -5.13
CA THR A 427 -26.17 -9.04 -5.13
C THR A 427 -27.51 -9.01 -4.40
N GLY A 428 -28.59 -9.32 -5.11
CA GLY A 428 -29.97 -9.30 -4.56
C GLY A 428 -30.68 -7.96 -4.66
N LYS A 429 -30.03 -6.88 -5.03
CA LYS A 429 -30.64 -5.52 -5.12
C LYS A 429 -31.53 -5.28 -6.34
N SER A 430 -31.50 -6.16 -7.32
CA SER A 430 -32.30 -6.03 -8.57
C SER A 430 -32.19 -4.65 -9.25
N GLY A 431 -30.99 -4.05 -9.22
CA GLY A 431 -30.71 -2.73 -9.82
C GLY A 431 -31.14 -1.52 -8.97
N ASN A 432 -31.67 -1.72 -7.78
CA ASN A 432 -31.96 -0.65 -6.81
C ASN A 432 -30.85 -0.54 -5.76
N PRO A 433 -29.97 0.47 -5.79
CA PRO A 433 -28.86 0.61 -4.83
C PRO A 433 -29.35 0.80 -3.39
N LEU A 434 -30.59 1.30 -3.19
CA LEU A 434 -31.21 1.48 -1.87
C LEU A 434 -31.99 0.26 -1.38
N ALA A 435 -31.96 -0.87 -2.09
CA ALA A 435 -32.49 -2.13 -1.60
C ALA A 435 -31.41 -2.86 -0.76
N ALA A 436 -31.87 -3.83 0.05
CA ALA A 436 -30.98 -4.73 0.75
C ALA A 436 -30.19 -5.58 -0.25
N GLY A 437 -28.90 -5.74 0.00
CA GLY A 437 -27.98 -6.54 -0.78
C GLY A 437 -27.26 -7.58 0.09
N LYS A 438 -26.18 -8.17 -0.46
CA LYS A 438 -25.36 -9.13 0.27
C LYS A 438 -24.52 -8.39 1.33
N PRO A 439 -24.62 -8.74 2.63
CA PRO A 439 -23.74 -8.24 3.67
C PRO A 439 -22.29 -8.53 3.29
N PHE A 440 -21.41 -7.52 3.39
CA PHE A 440 -20.07 -7.63 2.81
C PHE A 440 -18.96 -7.07 3.70
N ILE A 441 -19.13 -5.87 4.23
CA ILE A 441 -18.15 -5.20 5.09
C ILE A 441 -18.83 -4.58 6.30
N ASN A 442 -18.16 -4.60 7.41
CA ASN A 442 -18.44 -3.78 8.57
C ASN A 442 -17.13 -3.49 9.29
N ASN A 443 -16.49 -2.39 8.96
CA ASN A 443 -15.35 -1.85 9.69
C ASN A 443 -15.65 -0.45 10.24
N PHE A 444 -16.95 -0.18 10.52
CA PHE A 444 -17.44 1.12 10.91
C PHE A 444 -17.04 1.46 12.35
N LEU A 445 -16.29 2.55 12.49
CA LEU A 445 -15.86 3.15 13.75
C LEU A 445 -15.86 4.68 13.58
N PRO A 446 -16.98 5.36 13.87
CA PRO A 446 -17.16 6.78 13.53
C PRO A 446 -16.54 7.77 14.52
N THR A 447 -15.85 7.31 15.55
CA THR A 447 -15.28 8.15 16.62
C THR A 447 -14.09 8.97 16.20
N GLY A 448 -13.37 8.56 15.16
CA GLY A 448 -12.17 9.23 14.67
C GLY A 448 -12.27 9.65 13.20
N GLY A 449 -11.21 10.25 12.70
CA GLY A 449 -11.00 10.53 11.29
C GLY A 449 -10.12 9.45 10.64
N ASP A 450 -8.98 9.85 10.14
CA ASP A 450 -8.03 9.02 9.42
C ASP A 450 -7.39 7.92 10.30
N MET A 451 -7.95 6.73 10.22
CA MET A 451 -7.48 5.50 10.88
C MET A 451 -7.61 4.32 9.92
N LEU A 452 -6.66 3.40 9.99
CA LEU A 452 -6.77 2.10 9.35
C LEU A 452 -7.72 1.22 10.17
N ARG A 453 -8.92 0.96 9.64
CA ARG A 453 -9.97 0.22 10.36
C ARG A 453 -9.97 -1.24 9.97
N LEU A 454 -9.98 -2.11 10.97
CA LEU A 454 -9.96 -3.55 10.82
C LEU A 454 -11.08 -4.19 11.63
N ASN A 455 -11.90 -5.02 11.01
CA ASN A 455 -12.77 -5.95 11.72
C ASN A 455 -12.04 -7.27 11.97
N MET A 456 -11.64 -7.48 13.19
CA MET A 456 -10.86 -8.66 13.63
C MET A 456 -11.64 -9.98 13.57
N ALA A 457 -12.98 -9.95 13.41
CA ALA A 457 -13.81 -11.14 13.24
C ALA A 457 -13.64 -11.77 11.85
N VAL A 458 -13.22 -11.00 10.84
CA VAL A 458 -12.96 -11.52 9.49
C VAL A 458 -11.72 -12.42 9.51
N PRO A 459 -11.83 -13.71 9.11
CA PRO A 459 -10.68 -14.60 9.08
C PRO A 459 -9.70 -14.20 7.96
N PRO A 460 -8.39 -14.50 8.13
CA PRO A 460 -7.41 -14.21 7.08
C PRO A 460 -7.61 -15.13 5.88
N THR A 461 -7.47 -14.59 4.68
CA THR A 461 -7.41 -15.39 3.46
C THR A 461 -6.04 -16.08 3.39
N PRO A 462 -6.00 -17.42 3.25
CA PRO A 462 -4.73 -18.13 3.11
C PRO A 462 -3.92 -17.62 1.90
N ARG A 463 -2.62 -17.40 2.09
CA ARG A 463 -1.74 -16.89 1.01
C ARG A 463 -1.62 -17.84 -0.18
N ASN A 464 -1.93 -19.12 0.00
CA ASN A 464 -1.97 -20.13 -1.05
C ASN A 464 -3.39 -20.38 -1.61
N ASP A 465 -4.40 -19.61 -1.20
CA ASP A 465 -5.73 -19.66 -1.81
C ASP A 465 -5.63 -19.20 -3.28
N PRO A 466 -6.21 -19.95 -4.24
CA PRO A 466 -6.17 -19.56 -5.65
C PRO A 466 -6.87 -18.22 -5.94
N ASN A 467 -7.75 -17.76 -5.04
CA ASN A 467 -8.42 -16.46 -5.11
C ASN A 467 -7.72 -15.39 -4.27
N PHE A 468 -6.57 -15.67 -3.64
CA PHE A 468 -5.82 -14.61 -2.94
C PHE A 468 -5.39 -13.52 -3.93
N SER A 469 -5.61 -12.27 -3.56
CA SER A 469 -5.33 -11.12 -4.43
C SER A 469 -4.82 -9.92 -3.63
N ALA A 470 -3.85 -9.22 -4.18
CA ALA A 470 -3.37 -7.93 -3.67
C ALA A 470 -4.40 -6.78 -3.85
N LEU A 471 -5.56 -7.05 -4.47
CA LEU A 471 -6.62 -6.06 -4.64
C LEU A 471 -7.64 -6.06 -3.48
N GLY A 472 -7.35 -6.76 -2.40
CA GLY A 472 -8.15 -6.70 -1.17
C GLY A 472 -9.65 -6.80 -1.41
N LEU A 473 -10.41 -5.89 -0.80
CA LEU A 473 -11.88 -5.87 -0.92
C LEU A 473 -12.40 -5.61 -2.33
N VAL A 474 -11.64 -5.01 -3.22
CA VAL A 474 -12.05 -4.87 -4.64
C VAL A 474 -12.21 -6.24 -5.27
N HIS A 475 -11.22 -7.13 -5.07
CA HIS A 475 -11.31 -8.50 -5.60
C HIS A 475 -12.43 -9.31 -4.91
N ALA A 476 -12.58 -9.19 -3.59
CA ALA A 476 -13.68 -9.83 -2.87
C ALA A 476 -15.06 -9.38 -3.40
N ALA A 477 -15.22 -8.08 -3.71
CA ALA A 477 -16.46 -7.56 -4.30
C ALA A 477 -16.70 -8.13 -5.70
N VAL A 478 -15.68 -8.24 -6.53
CA VAL A 478 -15.78 -8.87 -7.86
C VAL A 478 -16.26 -10.32 -7.74
N LEU A 479 -15.63 -11.11 -6.85
CA LEU A 479 -16.08 -12.49 -6.58
C LEU A 479 -17.54 -12.52 -6.10
N GLY A 480 -17.89 -11.67 -5.14
CA GLY A 480 -19.23 -11.59 -4.58
C GLY A 480 -20.32 -11.13 -5.55
N LEU A 481 -19.94 -10.54 -6.70
CA LEU A 481 -20.86 -10.09 -7.75
C LEU A 481 -20.87 -11.00 -8.98
N THR A 482 -19.81 -11.76 -9.25
CA THR A 482 -19.64 -12.47 -10.53
C THR A 482 -19.42 -13.97 -10.41
N ASP A 483 -18.88 -14.46 -9.28
CA ASP A 483 -18.60 -15.88 -9.08
C ASP A 483 -19.85 -16.61 -8.52
N SER A 484 -20.26 -17.70 -9.16
CA SER A 484 -21.41 -18.50 -8.78
C SER A 484 -21.30 -19.10 -7.37
N ASN A 485 -20.11 -19.27 -6.82
CA ASN A 485 -19.91 -19.70 -5.44
C ASN A 485 -20.33 -18.63 -4.41
N TYR A 486 -20.35 -17.37 -4.81
CA TYR A 486 -20.55 -16.24 -3.90
C TYR A 486 -21.74 -15.35 -4.26
N ASN A 487 -22.24 -15.36 -5.51
CA ASN A 487 -23.28 -14.45 -5.99
C ASN A 487 -24.69 -15.04 -6.04
N THR A 488 -24.86 -16.32 -5.70
CA THR A 488 -26.16 -17.03 -5.84
C THR A 488 -27.20 -16.64 -4.79
N ASN A 489 -26.78 -16.04 -3.68
CA ASN A 489 -27.69 -15.58 -2.63
C ASN A 489 -27.18 -14.29 -1.98
N ALA A 490 -28.06 -13.57 -1.27
CA ALA A 490 -27.76 -12.35 -0.55
C ALA A 490 -27.38 -12.58 0.93
N SER A 491 -27.17 -13.82 1.36
CA SER A 491 -26.79 -14.13 2.75
C SER A 491 -25.34 -13.80 3.00
N LEU A 492 -25.01 -13.48 4.26
CA LEU A 492 -23.64 -13.31 4.70
C LEU A 492 -22.82 -14.57 4.43
N GLN A 493 -21.69 -14.40 3.79
CA GLN A 493 -20.76 -15.47 3.44
C GLN A 493 -19.34 -14.89 3.44
N PHE A 494 -18.35 -15.63 3.94
CA PHE A 494 -16.96 -15.27 3.76
C PHE A 494 -16.60 -15.38 2.28
N ILE A 495 -15.97 -14.34 1.76
CA ILE A 495 -15.43 -14.28 0.40
C ILE A 495 -13.93 -14.03 0.53
N PRO A 496 -13.05 -14.76 -0.18
CA PRO A 496 -11.62 -14.50 -0.15
C PRO A 496 -11.29 -13.01 -0.34
N ASN A 497 -10.32 -12.52 0.42
CA ASN A 497 -9.86 -11.12 0.50
C ASN A 497 -10.79 -10.14 1.23
N MET A 498 -11.80 -10.60 1.94
CA MET A 498 -12.54 -9.72 2.86
C MET A 498 -11.65 -9.16 3.99
N ASP A 499 -10.51 -9.78 4.26
CA ASP A 499 -9.46 -9.36 5.20
C ASP A 499 -8.43 -8.38 4.61
N GLY A 500 -8.61 -7.96 3.35
CA GLY A 500 -7.71 -7.02 2.68
C GLY A 500 -8.22 -5.58 2.70
N PHE A 501 -7.35 -4.64 2.30
CA PHE A 501 -7.63 -3.21 2.28
C PHE A 501 -8.95 -2.87 1.54
N PRO A 502 -9.80 -1.99 2.10
CA PRO A 502 -9.68 -1.19 3.31
C PRO A 502 -10.21 -1.82 4.62
N ASN A 503 -10.33 -3.13 4.73
CA ASN A 503 -10.56 -3.82 6.01
C ASN A 503 -9.22 -4.24 6.64
N GLY A 504 -8.55 -3.30 7.28
CA GLY A 504 -7.13 -3.38 7.57
C GLY A 504 -6.28 -3.18 6.31
N ARG A 505 -5.00 -3.52 6.40
CA ARG A 505 -4.04 -3.48 5.28
C ARG A 505 -3.02 -4.59 5.48
N ARG A 506 -2.95 -5.52 4.53
CA ARG A 506 -1.90 -6.55 4.47
C ARG A 506 -0.67 -5.99 3.77
N LEU A 507 0.49 -6.61 3.95
CA LEU A 507 1.73 -6.19 3.25
C LEU A 507 1.61 -6.31 1.73
N GLU A 508 0.83 -7.30 1.26
CA GLU A 508 0.63 -7.59 -0.16
C GLU A 508 -0.38 -6.66 -0.85
N ASP A 509 -1.16 -5.86 -0.11
CA ASP A 509 -2.24 -5.04 -0.68
C ASP A 509 -1.68 -3.89 -1.54
N ASP A 510 -2.03 -3.88 -2.83
CA ASP A 510 -1.70 -2.82 -3.79
C ASP A 510 -2.63 -1.62 -3.57
N VAL A 511 -2.36 -0.88 -2.48
CA VAL A 511 -3.21 0.24 -2.06
C VAL A 511 -3.25 1.35 -3.11
N THR A 512 -2.16 1.59 -3.83
CA THR A 512 -2.12 2.59 -4.91
C THR A 512 -3.16 2.27 -5.99
N ARG A 513 -3.20 1.04 -6.44
CA ARG A 513 -4.17 0.59 -7.44
C ARG A 513 -5.59 0.59 -6.89
N ILE A 514 -5.80 0.09 -5.66
CA ILE A 514 -7.12 0.04 -5.02
C ILE A 514 -7.70 1.45 -4.88
N GLU A 515 -6.91 2.42 -4.43
CA GLU A 515 -7.38 3.80 -4.23
C GLU A 515 -7.66 4.51 -5.56
N LEU A 516 -6.84 4.33 -6.59
CA LEU A 516 -7.11 4.83 -7.93
C LEU A 516 -8.42 4.26 -8.50
N GLN A 517 -8.67 2.96 -8.31
CA GLN A 517 -9.92 2.30 -8.68
C GLN A 517 -11.12 2.86 -7.87
N ALA A 518 -10.93 3.15 -6.57
CA ALA A 518 -11.95 3.74 -5.73
C ALA A 518 -12.31 5.16 -6.20
N VAL A 519 -11.32 6.02 -6.50
CA VAL A 519 -11.56 7.36 -7.06
C VAL A 519 -12.35 7.27 -8.37
N SER A 520 -12.04 6.29 -9.22
CA SER A 520 -12.75 6.02 -10.47
C SER A 520 -14.21 5.58 -10.27
N GLY A 521 -14.59 5.09 -9.08
CA GLY A 521 -15.99 4.74 -8.73
C GLY A 521 -16.28 3.25 -8.58
N VAL A 522 -15.26 2.39 -8.41
CA VAL A 522 -15.47 0.95 -8.24
C VAL A 522 -16.32 0.62 -7.01
N VAL A 523 -16.20 1.40 -5.94
CA VAL A 523 -16.98 1.22 -4.71
C VAL A 523 -18.46 1.55 -4.95
N LEU A 524 -18.73 2.63 -5.70
CA LEU A 524 -20.10 2.98 -6.13
C LEU A 524 -20.72 1.85 -6.95
N ALA A 525 -19.97 1.29 -7.90
CA ALA A 525 -20.43 0.15 -8.70
C ALA A 525 -20.74 -1.09 -7.84
N ALA A 526 -19.90 -1.40 -6.87
CA ALA A 526 -20.07 -2.53 -5.97
C ALA A 526 -21.38 -2.47 -5.17
N ILE A 527 -21.85 -1.28 -4.82
CA ILE A 527 -23.11 -1.08 -4.10
C ILE A 527 -24.34 -0.86 -5.03
N GLY A 528 -24.17 -0.92 -6.34
CA GLY A 528 -25.25 -0.86 -7.32
C GLY A 528 -25.49 0.49 -7.95
N LEU A 529 -24.53 1.43 -7.79
CA LEU A 529 -24.49 2.70 -8.50
C LEU A 529 -23.55 2.54 -9.72
N TRP A 530 -24.07 1.85 -10.73
CA TRP A 530 -23.33 1.37 -11.89
C TRP A 530 -22.76 2.49 -12.76
N TYR A 531 -21.75 2.12 -13.56
CA TYR A 531 -21.09 3.03 -14.50
C TYR A 531 -22.05 3.62 -15.55
N ASP A 532 -21.67 4.75 -16.10
CA ASP A 532 -22.46 5.55 -17.04
C ASP A 532 -22.86 4.78 -18.30
N ASP A 533 -22.08 3.82 -18.74
CA ASP A 533 -22.35 2.97 -19.89
C ASP A 533 -23.27 1.77 -19.60
N PHE A 534 -23.71 1.58 -18.35
CA PHE A 534 -24.68 0.56 -17.96
C PHE A 534 -26.12 1.05 -18.17
N ASN A 535 -26.86 0.36 -19.00
CA ASN A 535 -28.26 0.71 -19.35
C ASN A 535 -29.33 0.01 -18.50
N GLY A 536 -28.94 -0.64 -17.40
CA GLY A 536 -29.85 -1.36 -16.50
C GLY A 536 -30.19 -2.79 -16.98
N LYS A 537 -29.58 -3.29 -18.06
CA LYS A 537 -29.82 -4.61 -18.62
C LYS A 537 -28.52 -5.39 -18.84
N GLY A 538 -28.56 -6.69 -18.64
CA GLY A 538 -27.39 -7.56 -18.84
C GLY A 538 -26.41 -7.51 -17.67
N SER A 539 -25.13 -7.78 -17.96
CA SER A 539 -24.06 -7.72 -16.95
C SER A 539 -23.76 -6.27 -16.57
N PRO A 540 -23.68 -5.95 -15.27
CA PRO A 540 -23.26 -4.64 -14.82
C PRO A 540 -21.75 -4.41 -14.98
N VAL A 541 -20.98 -5.45 -15.28
CA VAL A 541 -19.56 -5.33 -15.64
C VAL A 541 -19.49 -4.88 -17.11
N THR A 542 -19.63 -3.60 -17.29
CA THR A 542 -19.58 -2.93 -18.60
C THR A 542 -18.12 -2.73 -19.03
N PRO A 543 -17.86 -2.34 -20.29
CA PRO A 543 -16.50 -2.01 -20.75
C PRO A 543 -15.78 -0.98 -19.87
N ASP A 544 -16.44 0.06 -19.41
CA ASP A 544 -15.83 1.08 -18.56
C ASP A 544 -15.46 0.52 -17.18
N LEU A 545 -16.36 -0.22 -16.53
CA LEU A 545 -16.03 -0.90 -15.27
C LEU A 545 -14.92 -1.93 -15.47
N LEU A 546 -14.93 -2.68 -16.57
CA LEU A 546 -13.88 -3.66 -16.85
C LEU A 546 -12.51 -2.99 -17.03
N ASN A 547 -12.45 -1.83 -17.69
CA ASN A 547 -11.21 -1.05 -17.81
C ASN A 547 -10.65 -0.67 -16.44
N VAL A 548 -11.51 -0.21 -15.52
CA VAL A 548 -11.13 0.11 -14.14
C VAL A 548 -10.61 -1.12 -13.40
N LEU A 549 -11.32 -2.23 -13.44
CA LEU A 549 -10.95 -3.47 -12.74
C LEU A 549 -9.65 -4.09 -13.25
N THR A 550 -9.34 -3.92 -14.53
CA THR A 550 -8.12 -4.46 -15.16
C THR A 550 -6.95 -3.49 -15.20
N TYR A 551 -7.14 -2.25 -14.74
CA TYR A 551 -6.07 -1.26 -14.66
C TYR A 551 -4.91 -1.75 -13.78
N SER A 552 -3.69 -1.38 -14.16
CA SER A 552 -2.47 -1.61 -13.38
C SER A 552 -1.55 -0.39 -13.49
N THR A 553 -0.93 0.00 -12.40
CA THR A 553 0.09 1.06 -12.35
C THR A 553 1.42 0.63 -13.00
N GLY A 554 1.56 -0.66 -13.31
CA GLY A 554 2.80 -1.24 -13.83
C GLY A 554 3.73 -1.80 -12.74
N VAL A 555 3.47 -1.49 -11.46
CA VAL A 555 4.14 -2.06 -10.28
C VAL A 555 3.05 -2.70 -9.42
N ASN A 556 3.07 -4.02 -9.26
CA ASN A 556 1.98 -4.79 -8.66
C ASN A 556 2.39 -5.56 -7.40
N HIS A 557 3.65 -5.55 -7.03
CA HIS A 557 4.21 -6.24 -5.86
C HIS A 557 5.57 -5.66 -5.48
N ASN A 558 5.96 -5.88 -4.25
CA ASN A 558 7.30 -5.54 -3.75
C ASN A 558 8.40 -6.30 -4.50
N ASP A 559 9.61 -5.77 -4.50
CA ASP A 559 10.78 -6.37 -5.15
C ASP A 559 11.30 -7.62 -4.40
N THR A 560 10.83 -7.86 -3.17
CA THR A 560 11.07 -9.09 -2.41
C THR A 560 9.76 -9.75 -1.96
N SER A 561 9.80 -11.04 -1.65
CA SER A 561 8.67 -11.75 -1.04
C SER A 561 8.62 -11.51 0.46
N PHE A 562 7.42 -11.43 1.05
CA PHE A 562 7.23 -11.31 2.49
C PHE A 562 7.45 -12.64 3.23
N LYS A 563 7.81 -12.57 4.53
CA LYS A 563 7.93 -13.75 5.37
C LYS A 563 6.56 -14.35 5.69
N ALA A 564 6.51 -15.66 5.84
CA ALA A 564 5.27 -16.38 6.15
C ALA A 564 4.86 -16.27 7.62
N SER A 565 5.75 -15.80 8.50
CA SER A 565 5.54 -15.68 9.95
C SER A 565 6.08 -14.35 10.46
N PHE A 566 5.67 -13.99 11.68
CA PHE A 566 6.13 -12.78 12.36
C PHE A 566 7.66 -12.63 12.32
N PRO A 567 8.19 -11.43 11.98
CA PRO A 567 7.52 -10.13 11.83
C PRO A 567 6.95 -9.84 10.43
N TYR A 568 6.88 -10.78 9.53
CA TYR A 568 6.39 -10.77 8.14
C TYR A 568 7.20 -9.88 7.17
N VAL A 569 7.80 -8.80 7.64
CA VAL A 569 8.69 -7.95 6.83
C VAL A 569 9.95 -8.71 6.44
N GLN A 570 10.47 -8.43 5.24
CA GLN A 570 11.64 -9.12 4.71
C GLN A 570 12.94 -8.57 5.30
N THR A 571 13.98 -9.40 5.22
CA THR A 571 15.35 -9.05 5.57
C THR A 571 15.81 -7.79 4.82
N PRO A 572 16.42 -6.81 5.51
CA PRO A 572 16.86 -5.57 4.86
C PRO A 572 17.94 -5.85 3.81
N TRP A 573 17.90 -5.10 2.74
CA TRP A 573 18.97 -5.06 1.74
C TRP A 573 20.31 -4.74 2.39
N SER A 574 21.37 -5.43 1.99
CA SER A 574 22.72 -5.14 2.49
C SER A 574 23.42 -4.08 1.65
N GLY A 575 24.38 -3.39 2.24
CA GLY A 575 25.20 -2.41 1.53
C GLY A 575 26.00 -2.96 0.34
N LEU A 576 26.11 -4.29 0.21
CA LEU A 576 26.77 -4.97 -0.91
C LEU A 576 25.80 -5.67 -1.87
N SER A 577 24.47 -5.50 -1.68
CA SER A 577 23.51 -6.12 -2.59
C SER A 577 23.61 -5.55 -4.00
N ALA A 578 23.50 -6.42 -5.00
CA ALA A 578 23.54 -6.04 -6.42
C ALA A 578 22.40 -5.10 -6.84
N CYS A 579 21.35 -5.05 -6.05
CA CYS A 579 20.19 -4.18 -6.25
C CYS A 579 20.53 -2.68 -6.20
N CYS A 580 21.61 -2.31 -5.56
CA CYS A 580 21.99 -0.91 -5.34
C CYS A 580 22.65 -0.21 -6.54
N GLY A 581 22.40 -0.67 -7.75
CA GLY A 581 22.73 0.07 -8.99
C GLY A 581 24.20 0.11 -9.38
N LEU A 582 25.08 -0.61 -8.69
CA LEU A 582 26.41 -0.89 -9.18
C LEU A 582 26.37 -2.24 -9.91
N ALA A 583 25.91 -2.24 -11.15
CA ALA A 583 26.34 -3.24 -12.08
C ALA A 583 27.87 -3.06 -12.21
N VAL A 584 28.61 -3.72 -11.36
CA VAL A 584 30.04 -3.97 -11.61
C VAL A 584 30.06 -4.89 -12.82
N THR A 585 30.21 -4.31 -14.00
CA THR A 585 30.74 -5.04 -15.13
C THR A 585 32.18 -5.39 -14.75
N SER A 586 32.34 -6.42 -13.93
CA SER A 586 33.61 -7.12 -13.83
C SER A 586 33.81 -7.81 -15.16
N THR A 587 34.57 -7.18 -16.03
CA THR A 587 35.21 -7.88 -17.12
C THR A 587 36.03 -8.99 -16.45
N PRO A 588 35.76 -10.29 -16.69
CA PRO A 588 36.60 -11.33 -16.12
C PRO A 588 37.97 -11.21 -16.76
N THR A 589 38.97 -10.83 -15.99
CA THR A 589 40.36 -11.10 -16.37
C THR A 589 40.53 -12.61 -16.35
N GLN A 590 40.57 -13.21 -17.53
CA GLN A 590 40.87 -14.65 -17.66
C GLN A 590 42.25 -14.91 -17.10
N THR A 591 42.31 -15.58 -15.96
CA THR A 591 43.45 -16.40 -15.59
C THR A 591 43.05 -17.84 -15.81
N ALA A 592 43.67 -18.45 -16.79
CA ALA A 592 43.51 -19.84 -17.14
C ALA A 592 43.92 -20.74 -15.96
N GLY A 593 43.03 -21.61 -15.52
CA GLY A 593 43.25 -22.64 -14.51
C GLY A 593 42.14 -23.67 -14.56
N THR A 594 42.48 -24.78 -15.12
CA THR A 594 41.86 -26.09 -15.27
C THR A 594 40.60 -26.43 -14.48
N MET A 595 39.72 -27.13 -15.21
CA MET A 595 38.48 -27.82 -14.83
C MET A 595 38.54 -28.65 -13.53
N ALA A 596 37.43 -28.61 -12.82
CA ALA A 596 36.84 -29.78 -12.16
C ALA A 596 35.33 -29.66 -12.16
N THR A 597 34.69 -30.62 -12.78
CA THR A 597 33.25 -30.89 -12.78
C THR A 597 32.84 -31.43 -11.43
N ASP A 598 31.83 -30.84 -10.79
CA ASP A 598 31.00 -31.57 -9.86
C ASP A 598 29.54 -31.03 -9.89
N GLU A 599 28.65 -31.90 -10.35
CA GLU A 599 27.23 -31.71 -10.30
C GLU A 599 26.73 -32.15 -8.92
N THR A 600 26.17 -31.22 -8.14
CA THR A 600 25.31 -31.58 -7.02
C THR A 600 23.93 -30.90 -7.16
N LYS A 601 22.96 -31.80 -7.31
CA LYS A 601 21.52 -31.49 -7.32
C LYS A 601 21.09 -30.79 -6.04
N SER A 602 20.50 -29.62 -6.15
CA SER A 602 19.63 -29.04 -5.13
C SER A 602 18.18 -29.35 -5.44
N THR A 603 17.52 -30.00 -4.52
CA THR A 603 16.09 -30.32 -4.52
C THR A 603 15.30 -29.05 -4.24
N GLU A 604 14.63 -28.51 -5.26
CA GLU A 604 13.65 -27.44 -5.08
C GLU A 604 12.33 -28.00 -4.57
N LEU A 605 11.86 -27.44 -3.47
CA LEU A 605 10.46 -27.53 -3.03
C LEU A 605 9.65 -26.50 -3.84
N GLY A 606 8.66 -27.00 -4.57
CA GLY A 606 7.90 -26.23 -5.53
C GLY A 606 7.00 -25.14 -4.95
N LEU A 607 7.08 -23.98 -5.55
CA LEU A 607 6.02 -22.96 -5.59
C LEU A 607 5.89 -22.51 -7.03
N SER A 608 4.69 -22.65 -7.59
CA SER A 608 4.38 -22.40 -8.99
C SER A 608 4.28 -20.90 -9.28
N SER A 609 5.27 -20.35 -9.96
CA SER A 609 5.18 -19.08 -10.70
C SER A 609 4.38 -19.28 -12.01
N PRO A 610 3.76 -18.22 -12.59
CA PRO A 610 2.93 -18.37 -13.79
C PRO A 610 3.76 -18.89 -14.98
N ALA A 611 3.26 -19.93 -15.59
CA ALA A 611 3.94 -20.86 -16.48
C ALA A 611 4.38 -20.32 -17.85
N ILE A 612 4.30 -19.02 -18.16
CA ILE A 612 4.85 -18.43 -19.40
C ILE A 612 5.19 -16.95 -19.22
N PHE A 613 6.36 -16.54 -19.70
CA PHE A 613 6.73 -15.15 -19.94
C PHE A 613 6.66 -14.88 -21.45
N LEU A 614 5.82 -13.91 -21.88
CA LEU A 614 5.57 -13.57 -23.28
C LEU A 614 6.00 -12.13 -23.58
N THR A 615 6.85 -11.95 -24.60
CA THR A 615 7.26 -10.63 -25.10
C THR A 615 7.24 -10.58 -26.61
N ALA A 616 7.17 -9.39 -27.20
CA ALA A 616 7.21 -9.22 -28.64
C ALA A 616 7.92 -7.94 -29.05
N TYR A 617 8.79 -8.02 -30.05
CA TYR A 617 9.52 -6.86 -30.55
C TYR A 617 9.83 -7.00 -32.07
N PRO A 618 9.99 -5.86 -32.78
CA PRO A 618 9.66 -4.49 -32.35
C PRO A 618 8.14 -4.34 -32.13
N ASN A 619 7.76 -3.44 -31.24
CA ASN A 619 6.36 -3.10 -31.03
C ASN A 619 6.28 -1.59 -30.70
N PRO A 620 5.75 -0.72 -31.59
CA PRO A 620 5.11 -1.03 -32.87
C PRO A 620 6.01 -1.67 -33.95
N PHE A 621 5.40 -2.35 -34.92
CA PHE A 621 6.10 -3.01 -36.02
C PHE A 621 5.45 -2.70 -37.38
N VAL A 622 6.22 -2.88 -38.46
CA VAL A 622 5.73 -2.70 -39.86
C VAL A 622 5.53 -4.04 -40.55
N ASP A 623 6.61 -4.78 -40.73
CA ASP A 623 6.58 -6.02 -41.57
C ASP A 623 6.67 -7.31 -40.76
N ASN A 624 7.49 -7.32 -39.71
CA ASN A 624 7.79 -8.49 -38.89
C ASN A 624 7.77 -8.18 -37.40
N ASN A 625 7.34 -9.15 -36.62
CA ASN A 625 7.41 -9.11 -35.17
C ASN A 625 7.94 -10.44 -34.64
N THR A 626 8.87 -10.39 -33.69
CA THR A 626 9.40 -11.57 -33.02
C THR A 626 8.74 -11.72 -31.66
N ILE A 627 8.03 -12.81 -31.45
CA ILE A 627 7.37 -13.17 -30.22
C ILE A 627 8.25 -14.16 -29.48
N ARG A 628 8.70 -13.79 -28.30
CA ARG A 628 9.55 -14.61 -27.43
C ARG A 628 8.77 -15.03 -26.19
N TYR A 629 8.86 -16.29 -25.80
CA TYR A 629 8.16 -16.84 -24.64
C TYR A 629 9.00 -17.93 -23.96
N ARG A 630 8.72 -18.15 -22.68
CA ARG A 630 9.36 -19.19 -21.87
C ARG A 630 8.32 -20.22 -21.47
N VAL A 631 8.67 -21.49 -21.58
CA VAL A 631 7.92 -22.63 -21.07
C VAL A 631 8.68 -23.20 -19.87
N GLU A 632 8.04 -23.33 -18.71
CA GLU A 632 8.72 -23.72 -17.48
C GLU A 632 8.72 -25.24 -17.26
N SER A 633 7.76 -25.94 -17.81
CA SER A 633 7.67 -27.41 -17.78
C SER A 633 7.05 -27.90 -19.08
N THR A 634 7.30 -29.15 -19.45
CA THR A 634 6.74 -29.77 -20.65
C THR A 634 5.22 -29.54 -20.71
N SER A 635 4.74 -28.80 -21.70
CA SER A 635 3.35 -28.36 -21.83
C SER A 635 2.89 -28.29 -23.27
N ALA A 636 1.60 -28.55 -23.52
CA ALA A 636 0.96 -28.22 -24.79
C ALA A 636 0.84 -26.68 -24.89
N VAL A 637 1.56 -26.08 -25.84
CA VAL A 637 1.68 -24.63 -26.02
C VAL A 637 0.96 -24.18 -27.28
N ILE A 638 0.11 -23.15 -27.11
CA ILE A 638 -0.49 -22.42 -28.24
C ILE A 638 -0.12 -20.96 -28.14
N ILE A 639 0.51 -20.41 -29.18
CA ILE A 639 0.72 -18.96 -29.33
C ILE A 639 -0.13 -18.52 -30.51
N ALA A 640 -1.10 -17.63 -30.25
CA ALA A 640 -2.07 -17.23 -31.29
C ALA A 640 -2.28 -15.71 -31.30
N VAL A 641 -2.55 -15.16 -32.48
CA VAL A 641 -2.79 -13.72 -32.69
C VAL A 641 -4.27 -13.50 -32.96
N TYR A 642 -4.81 -12.48 -32.30
CA TYR A 642 -6.21 -12.06 -32.38
C TYR A 642 -6.32 -10.59 -32.79
N ASP A 643 -7.42 -10.18 -33.38
CA ASP A 643 -7.76 -8.77 -33.59
C ASP A 643 -8.42 -8.15 -32.37
N LEU A 644 -8.81 -6.88 -32.49
CA LEU A 644 -9.51 -6.12 -31.42
C LEU A 644 -10.85 -6.72 -30.99
N ASN A 645 -11.50 -7.46 -31.90
CA ASN A 645 -12.79 -8.09 -31.64
C ASN A 645 -12.65 -9.50 -31.06
N GLY A 646 -11.41 -9.93 -30.76
CA GLY A 646 -11.14 -11.28 -30.29
C GLY A 646 -11.19 -12.36 -31.35
N GLN A 647 -11.29 -11.99 -32.64
CA GLN A 647 -11.27 -12.96 -33.76
C GLN A 647 -9.84 -13.48 -33.96
N LEU A 648 -9.70 -14.79 -34.07
CA LEU A 648 -8.42 -15.44 -34.34
C LEU A 648 -7.91 -15.05 -35.73
N ILE A 649 -6.74 -14.44 -35.80
CA ILE A 649 -6.04 -14.08 -37.03
C ILE A 649 -5.10 -15.19 -37.45
N LYS A 650 -4.27 -15.70 -36.50
CA LYS A 650 -3.32 -16.78 -36.83
C LYS A 650 -2.86 -17.51 -35.58
N VAL A 651 -2.70 -18.83 -35.69
CA VAL A 651 -1.96 -19.63 -34.73
C VAL A 651 -0.50 -19.69 -35.19
N LEU A 652 0.41 -19.29 -34.35
CA LEU A 652 1.85 -19.25 -34.63
C LEU A 652 2.56 -20.49 -34.11
N VAL A 653 2.11 -21.05 -32.98
CA VAL A 653 2.62 -22.27 -32.36
C VAL A 653 1.42 -23.08 -31.87
N ASN A 654 1.43 -24.38 -32.07
CA ASN A 654 0.48 -25.33 -31.50
C ASN A 654 1.16 -26.70 -31.41
N GLN A 655 1.92 -26.92 -30.33
CA GLN A 655 2.65 -28.16 -30.10
C GLN A 655 3.06 -28.32 -28.63
N THR A 656 3.37 -29.54 -28.25
CA THR A 656 4.00 -29.79 -26.94
C THR A 656 5.45 -29.36 -26.99
N GLN A 657 5.88 -28.59 -25.98
CA GLN A 657 7.25 -28.08 -25.84
C GLN A 657 7.78 -28.39 -24.45
N GLU A 658 9.05 -28.70 -24.37
CA GLU A 658 9.78 -28.89 -23.10
C GLU A 658 10.06 -27.56 -22.41
N ALA A 659 10.53 -27.59 -21.17
CA ALA A 659 11.00 -26.39 -20.47
C ALA A 659 12.10 -25.70 -21.29
N GLY A 660 11.96 -24.40 -21.54
CA GLY A 660 12.90 -23.66 -22.37
C GLY A 660 12.40 -22.28 -22.80
N VAL A 661 13.26 -21.54 -23.47
CA VAL A 661 12.94 -20.23 -24.06
C VAL A 661 12.82 -20.38 -25.57
N TYR A 662 11.70 -19.95 -26.11
CA TYR A 662 11.36 -20.09 -27.54
C TYR A 662 11.12 -18.71 -28.16
N SER A 663 11.24 -18.67 -29.47
CA SER A 663 10.86 -17.51 -30.27
C SER A 663 10.18 -17.93 -31.55
N VAL A 664 9.16 -17.16 -31.99
CA VAL A 664 8.49 -17.34 -33.24
C VAL A 664 8.33 -16.01 -33.96
N GLN A 665 8.57 -15.98 -35.25
CA GLN A 665 8.33 -14.78 -36.05
C GLN A 665 6.91 -14.75 -36.56
N TRP A 666 6.30 -13.58 -36.45
CA TRP A 666 5.03 -13.26 -37.08
C TRP A 666 5.23 -12.26 -38.22
N THR A 667 4.96 -12.69 -39.43
CA THR A 667 4.92 -11.86 -40.64
C THR A 667 3.46 -11.76 -41.07
N PRO A 668 2.75 -10.69 -40.74
CA PRO A 668 1.30 -10.59 -40.90
C PRO A 668 0.83 -10.42 -42.33
N GLY A 669 1.73 -10.15 -43.29
CA GLY A 669 1.35 -9.90 -44.67
C GLY A 669 0.47 -8.66 -44.83
N LYS A 670 -0.59 -8.78 -45.65
CA LYS A 670 -1.51 -7.68 -46.01
C LYS A 670 -2.66 -7.51 -45.00
N ILE A 671 -2.42 -7.61 -43.70
CA ILE A 671 -3.44 -7.24 -42.69
C ILE A 671 -3.47 -5.74 -42.45
N ALA A 672 -4.60 -5.23 -41.97
CA ALA A 672 -4.79 -3.80 -41.70
C ALA A 672 -3.78 -3.26 -40.66
N LYS A 673 -3.44 -1.98 -40.73
CA LYS A 673 -2.80 -1.27 -39.65
C LYS A 673 -3.71 -1.24 -38.43
N GLY A 674 -3.17 -1.39 -37.25
CA GLY A 674 -3.99 -1.38 -36.02
C GLY A 674 -3.43 -2.23 -34.90
N THR A 675 -4.26 -2.45 -33.89
CA THR A 675 -3.93 -3.21 -32.67
C THR A 675 -4.32 -4.67 -32.82
N TYR A 676 -3.42 -5.55 -32.38
CA TYR A 676 -3.58 -7.00 -32.34
C TYR A 676 -3.17 -7.50 -30.96
N PHE A 677 -3.59 -8.71 -30.60
CA PHE A 677 -3.20 -9.37 -29.35
C PHE A 677 -2.54 -10.71 -29.63
N VAL A 678 -1.40 -10.96 -29.02
CA VAL A 678 -0.81 -12.29 -28.96
C VAL A 678 -1.19 -12.90 -27.63
N ARG A 679 -1.75 -14.11 -27.68
CA ARG A 679 -2.13 -14.88 -26.49
C ARG A 679 -1.31 -16.16 -26.40
N ALA A 680 -0.76 -16.43 -25.23
CA ALA A 680 -0.14 -17.68 -24.88
C ALA A 680 -1.10 -18.55 -24.07
N ILE A 681 -1.28 -19.79 -24.49
CA ILE A 681 -2.15 -20.77 -23.86
C ILE A 681 -1.31 -22.01 -23.58
N THR A 682 -1.33 -22.52 -22.34
CA THR A 682 -0.69 -23.80 -21.99
C THR A 682 -1.70 -24.75 -21.39
N ASN A 683 -1.66 -25.99 -21.85
CA ASN A 683 -2.57 -27.05 -21.40
C ASN A 683 -4.04 -26.62 -21.43
N GLY A 684 -4.43 -25.84 -22.47
CA GLY A 684 -5.78 -25.33 -22.66
C GLY A 684 -6.15 -24.07 -21.83
N ILE A 685 -5.26 -23.58 -20.99
CA ILE A 685 -5.51 -22.41 -20.12
C ILE A 685 -4.75 -21.21 -20.70
N ALA A 686 -5.45 -20.09 -20.91
CA ALA A 686 -4.82 -18.83 -21.30
C ALA A 686 -3.96 -18.30 -20.13
N ARG A 687 -2.68 -18.03 -20.37
CA ARG A 687 -1.71 -17.62 -19.36
C ARG A 687 -1.35 -16.16 -19.44
N GLN A 688 -1.11 -15.65 -20.64
CA GLN A 688 -0.70 -14.27 -20.87
C GLN A 688 -1.18 -13.76 -22.22
N SER A 689 -1.49 -12.47 -22.31
CA SER A 689 -1.76 -11.77 -23.56
C SER A 689 -0.96 -10.48 -23.62
N ILE A 690 -0.42 -10.14 -24.78
CA ILE A 690 0.29 -8.88 -25.02
C ILE A 690 -0.29 -8.18 -26.24
N ARG A 691 -0.28 -6.86 -26.21
CA ARG A 691 -0.74 -6.00 -27.30
C ARG A 691 0.38 -5.78 -28.31
N LEU A 692 0.04 -5.87 -29.60
CA LEU A 692 0.89 -5.53 -30.73
C LEU A 692 0.28 -4.37 -31.51
N ILE A 693 1.09 -3.45 -31.98
CA ILE A 693 0.68 -2.33 -32.83
C ILE A 693 1.35 -2.50 -34.20
N LYS A 694 0.54 -2.67 -35.26
CA LYS A 694 1.03 -2.70 -36.66
C LYS A 694 0.85 -1.32 -37.28
N ASN A 695 1.95 -0.71 -37.70
CA ASN A 695 2.01 0.58 -38.40
C ASN A 695 1.85 0.45 -39.93
#